data_079548d476211960d11b612017a5edd6
#
_entry.id   079548d476211960d11b612017a5edd6
#
_cell.length_a   1.000
_cell.length_b   1.000
_cell.length_c   1.000
_cell.angle_alpha   90.00
_cell.angle_beta   90.00
_cell.angle_gamma   90.00
#
_symmetry.space_group_name_H-M   'P 1'
#
loop_
_entity.id
_entity.type
_entity.pdbx_description
1 polymer ?
#
loop_
_entity_poly.entity_id
_entity_poly.type
_entity_poly.pdbx_seq_one_letter_code
_entity_poly.pdbx_strand_id
1 'polypeptide(L)'
;MRKSGVALGIALCLLSESAFSQPTNLKIGNYIIPSVFATALEEGMTIPVYLRYDLSEQSVLEEQSRNKIADALVVLKDNKITINSVTPTLDESETQTASINEQLVQSLNDLKDRPFDQNNTIILSPDAKLNFDLSTFIMSLDVNEAGLATQIKARSEMLGKSTVNNISSVTTYNLGVYNNKVKQQKDNTNSYFSVDSIWSFAENHLNLSATAYGLGTAEQSFDFYRAMFERDFNGRRFAFGLLNTWNLQSIATMSALNSSKVYGITYGNNSSSKVSNTQLSLTPITVFLPSAGEVRLYRDGKLLSIQNFPMGSFEVDTAPLPFGIYEVDVEVVIDGKVRSKQRQTVNKSFNMKGATLNQLRWELYSGYVDYKKRIKNNNNEYRTTRGDNTVLVGGAGAITLGVFSGLNLQGSAYIFDNVAVLETNSHLQLTDTLSTSWQALIAKEGSNRNIFTANYALPKGLGSLWVNREKGNIKDDFPMYDSDNYSFGTTLNFTQFWEYAGSFTYSYTKDLRDKNNANNFEYATTLYTGRYGSMSLRTGIQRYHYDNQDGTNEKYITLDFSLPLATWLSAGMSSSNGNLRGELSASKNFENAPITSAGLSVSTLLHDKDGTDSDFSVSGYSMFDTKYSTGTLTMNRPNDDRLNTTLTARGSFAYSDMNFSASGKQETSGVIVKTGIDGEGQIAANVNGQRFVLSGSNNFIPLSPYAEYKVELLNDKNSEDSFDIASGRVKNVVLYPGNVAVHQPELKQMVTVFGRMKSPDGTLLASAQVRNHIGRTQTDHQGQFAMDVDKRYPVISLQQDDKQICEAELDLSSARGVLWVGDVICDPQTTLVNRN
;
A
#
# COMPACT_ATOMS: atom_id res chain seq x y z
N MET A 1 45.91 -10.35 9.94
CA MET A 1 46.19 -11.75 9.53
C MET A 1 45.06 -12.16 8.57
N ARG A 2 45.24 -12.39 7.38
CA ARG A 2 46.08 -13.03 6.41
C ARG A 2 45.88 -12.40 5.03
N LYS A 3 46.98 -12.10 4.38
CA LYS A 3 47.15 -11.78 2.99
C LYS A 3 46.95 -13.02 2.12
N SER A 4 46.40 -12.82 0.94
CA SER A 4 46.74 -13.55 -0.28
C SER A 4 46.19 -12.69 -1.43
N GLY A 5 46.90 -12.13 -2.38
CA GLY A 5 48.03 -12.69 -3.12
C GLY A 5 47.54 -13.35 -4.39
N VAL A 6 47.26 -12.49 -5.44
CA VAL A 6 47.24 -13.01 -6.80
C VAL A 6 48.28 -12.25 -7.55
N ALA A 7 49.40 -12.97 -7.78
CA ALA A 7 50.51 -12.57 -8.60
C ALA A 7 50.49 -13.37 -9.93
N LEU A 8 50.69 -12.63 -10.98
CA LEU A 8 51.56 -12.98 -12.11
C LEU A 8 51.27 -14.25 -12.94
N GLY A 9 50.96 -14.02 -14.17
CA GLY A 9 51.09 -14.97 -15.23
C GLY A 9 51.30 -14.28 -16.58
N ILE A 10 52.47 -13.72 -16.81
CA ILE A 10 52.99 -13.43 -18.17
C ILE A 10 54.36 -14.10 -18.30
N ALA A 11 54.38 -15.15 -19.07
CA ALA A 11 55.59 -15.76 -19.54
C ALA A 11 55.68 -15.74 -21.06
N LEU A 12 56.69 -15.11 -21.50
CA LEU A 12 57.49 -15.34 -22.73
C LEU A 12 56.81 -15.73 -24.06
N CYS A 13 57.00 -14.85 -25.08
CA CYS A 13 57.42 -15.26 -26.43
C CYS A 13 58.27 -14.19 -27.10
N LEU A 14 59.59 -14.39 -27.15
CA LEU A 14 60.57 -14.43 -28.24
C LEU A 14 60.76 -13.19 -29.10
N LEU A 15 61.88 -12.52 -28.84
CA LEU A 15 62.99 -12.12 -29.75
C LEU A 15 62.64 -11.78 -31.22
N SER A 16 62.62 -10.49 -31.50
CA SER A 16 63.21 -9.91 -32.66
C SER A 16 63.87 -8.59 -32.26
N GLU A 17 65.18 -8.51 -32.53
CA GLU A 17 65.97 -7.32 -32.25
C GLU A 17 65.51 -6.17 -33.14
N SER A 18 64.92 -5.15 -32.53
CA SER A 18 64.91 -3.81 -33.01
C SER A 18 65.27 -2.89 -31.88
N ALA A 19 66.24 -2.01 -32.13
CA ALA A 19 66.84 -1.11 -31.16
C ALA A 19 65.81 -0.38 -30.29
N PHE A 20 65.59 -0.83 -29.07
CA PHE A 20 64.82 -0.13 -28.08
C PHE A 20 65.69 0.99 -27.49
N SER A 21 65.39 2.23 -27.80
CA SER A 21 65.69 3.37 -26.94
C SER A 21 65.11 3.03 -25.56
N GLN A 22 65.91 3.02 -24.50
CA GLN A 22 65.43 2.81 -23.14
C GLN A 22 64.36 3.84 -22.84
N PRO A 23 63.18 3.44 -22.41
CA PRO A 23 62.12 4.36 -22.07
C PRO A 23 62.59 5.19 -20.84
N THR A 24 62.80 6.48 -21.05
CA THR A 24 63.17 7.45 -20.02
C THR A 24 61.94 7.67 -19.12
N ASN A 25 62.15 7.59 -17.82
CA ASN A 25 61.11 7.96 -16.87
C ASN A 25 60.64 9.40 -17.13
N LEU A 26 59.32 9.61 -17.18
CA LEU A 26 58.73 10.93 -17.43
C LEU A 26 58.63 11.72 -16.14
N LYS A 27 59.07 12.98 -16.12
CA LYS A 27 58.91 13.86 -14.96
C LYS A 27 57.74 14.80 -15.21
N ILE A 28 56.67 14.68 -14.38
CA ILE A 28 55.55 15.59 -14.40
C ILE A 28 55.46 16.28 -13.05
N GLY A 29 55.71 17.61 -13.00
CA GLY A 29 55.82 18.35 -11.75
C GLY A 29 56.89 17.77 -10.82
N ASN A 30 56.53 17.38 -9.61
CA ASN A 30 57.41 16.77 -8.60
C ASN A 30 57.45 15.24 -8.64
N TYR A 31 56.72 14.60 -9.55
CA TYR A 31 56.59 13.14 -9.65
C TYR A 31 57.42 12.59 -10.81
N ILE A 32 58.06 11.46 -10.57
CA ILE A 32 58.73 10.67 -11.59
C ILE A 32 57.83 9.47 -11.90
N ILE A 33 57.28 9.47 -13.12
CA ILE A 33 56.34 8.42 -13.55
C ILE A 33 57.15 7.35 -14.31
N PRO A 34 57.10 6.07 -13.90
CA PRO A 34 57.76 4.99 -14.63
C PRO A 34 57.25 4.94 -16.08
N SER A 35 58.13 4.57 -16.98
CA SER A 35 57.87 4.56 -18.43
C SER A 35 56.60 3.74 -18.82
N VAL A 36 56.33 2.65 -18.14
CA VAL A 36 55.15 1.83 -18.41
C VAL A 36 53.85 2.61 -18.16
N PHE A 37 53.76 3.40 -17.08
CA PHE A 37 52.60 4.25 -16.78
C PHE A 37 52.55 5.49 -17.69
N ALA A 38 53.70 6.00 -18.12
CA ALA A 38 53.72 7.09 -19.09
C ALA A 38 53.10 6.67 -20.43
N THR A 39 53.42 5.47 -20.93
CA THR A 39 52.84 4.91 -22.16
C THR A 39 51.32 4.66 -21.95
N ALA A 40 50.86 4.15 -20.80
CA ALA A 40 49.45 3.96 -20.51
C ALA A 40 48.68 5.29 -20.46
N LEU A 41 49.31 6.37 -19.97
CA LEU A 41 48.72 7.70 -19.98
C LEU A 41 48.70 8.32 -21.40
N GLU A 42 49.68 7.99 -22.29
CA GLU A 42 49.65 8.43 -23.68
C GLU A 42 48.54 7.75 -24.46
N GLU A 43 48.29 6.48 -24.20
CA GLU A 43 47.18 5.72 -24.80
C GLU A 43 45.80 6.08 -24.23
N GLY A 44 45.74 6.57 -23.01
CA GLY A 44 44.58 6.93 -22.26
C GLY A 44 44.27 5.96 -21.12
N MET A 45 44.21 6.46 -19.89
CA MET A 45 43.93 5.71 -18.70
C MET A 45 42.65 6.16 -18.06
N THR A 46 41.77 5.20 -17.71
CA THR A 46 40.55 5.46 -16.96
C THR A 46 40.84 5.51 -15.47
N ILE A 47 40.50 6.63 -14.83
CA ILE A 47 40.80 6.91 -13.43
C ILE A 47 39.49 7.15 -12.69
N PRO A 48 39.22 6.48 -11.53
CA PRO A 48 38.03 6.72 -10.77
C PRO A 48 38.05 8.07 -10.06
N VAL A 49 36.91 8.77 -10.09
CA VAL A 49 36.68 10.06 -9.43
C VAL A 49 35.83 9.84 -8.21
N TYR A 50 36.33 10.25 -7.05
CA TYR A 50 35.63 10.14 -5.77
C TYR A 50 35.26 11.53 -5.25
N LEU A 51 34.06 11.62 -4.67
CA LEU A 51 33.60 12.82 -4.00
C LEU A 51 34.24 12.93 -2.63
N ARG A 52 34.76 14.11 -2.29
CA ARG A 52 35.33 14.42 -0.99
C ARG A 52 34.85 15.79 -0.52
N TYR A 53 34.48 15.89 0.77
CA TYR A 53 34.13 17.17 1.38
C TYR A 53 35.41 17.89 1.83
N ASP A 54 35.59 19.14 1.44
CA ASP A 54 36.76 19.94 1.82
C ASP A 54 36.59 20.49 3.25
N LEU A 55 37.18 19.78 4.21
CA LEU A 55 37.27 20.23 5.60
C LEU A 55 38.53 21.12 5.74
N SER A 56 38.33 22.42 5.74
CA SER A 56 39.35 23.33 6.20
C SER A 56 39.57 23.14 7.72
N GLU A 57 40.64 22.48 8.11
CA GLU A 57 41.19 22.15 9.40
C GLU A 57 40.95 20.73 9.94
N GLN A 58 42.07 20.00 9.93
CA GLN A 58 42.42 18.86 10.76
C GLN A 58 41.36 17.83 11.15
N SER A 59 41.26 16.79 10.35
CA SER A 59 41.38 15.41 10.84
C SER A 59 41.64 14.47 9.68
N VAL A 60 42.86 14.08 9.51
CA VAL A 60 43.25 12.86 8.82
C VAL A 60 42.69 11.71 9.62
N LEU A 61 41.67 11.06 9.14
CA LEU A 61 41.30 9.70 9.52
C LEU A 61 40.98 8.90 8.27
N GLU A 62 41.76 7.89 8.12
CA GLU A 62 41.83 6.87 7.12
C GLU A 62 40.51 6.10 7.01
N GLU A 63 40.26 5.58 5.79
CA GLU A 63 39.14 4.67 5.42
C GLU A 63 37.72 5.25 5.44
N GLN A 64 37.55 6.41 4.87
CA GLN A 64 36.22 6.86 4.51
C GLN A 64 35.75 6.12 3.27
N SER A 65 34.51 5.62 3.30
CA SER A 65 33.81 5.08 2.14
C SER A 65 33.92 6.07 0.98
N ARG A 66 34.75 5.73 -0.01
CA ARG A 66 35.01 6.55 -1.18
C ARG A 66 33.77 6.49 -2.06
N ASN A 67 32.97 7.57 -2.07
CA ASN A 67 31.83 7.68 -2.96
C ASN A 67 32.35 7.96 -4.38
N LYS A 68 32.48 6.90 -5.18
CA LYS A 68 32.81 7.01 -6.60
C LYS A 68 31.65 7.66 -7.33
N ILE A 69 31.90 8.78 -8.01
CA ILE A 69 30.88 9.55 -8.75
C ILE A 69 31.05 9.49 -10.26
N ALA A 70 32.25 9.21 -10.75
CA ALA A 70 32.53 9.14 -12.16
C ALA A 70 33.82 8.36 -12.47
N ASP A 71 34.02 8.05 -13.74
CA ASP A 71 35.28 7.62 -14.31
C ASP A 71 35.79 8.68 -15.28
N ALA A 72 37.03 9.14 -15.12
CA ALA A 72 37.68 10.11 -16.00
C ALA A 72 38.70 9.42 -16.91
N LEU A 73 38.59 9.60 -18.20
CA LEU A 73 39.61 9.18 -19.14
C LEU A 73 40.68 10.30 -19.25
N VAL A 74 41.87 9.97 -18.82
CA VAL A 74 43.02 10.91 -18.81
C VAL A 74 44.03 10.55 -19.87
N VAL A 75 44.59 11.55 -20.49
CA VAL A 75 45.58 11.39 -21.55
C VAL A 75 46.77 12.35 -21.30
N LEU A 76 47.94 11.89 -21.58
CA LEU A 76 49.15 12.72 -21.59
C LEU A 76 49.34 13.40 -22.95
N LYS A 77 49.19 14.72 -23.01
CA LYS A 77 49.42 15.57 -24.20
C LYS A 77 50.41 16.66 -23.86
N ASP A 78 51.43 16.85 -24.70
CA ASP A 78 52.42 17.93 -24.57
C ASP A 78 53.04 17.99 -23.16
N ASN A 79 53.39 16.86 -22.62
CA ASN A 79 53.92 16.70 -21.26
C ASN A 79 53.05 17.22 -20.13
N LYS A 80 51.71 17.30 -20.36
CA LYS A 80 50.68 17.63 -19.38
C LYS A 80 49.58 16.58 -19.37
N ILE A 81 49.08 16.29 -18.18
CA ILE A 81 47.92 15.41 -18.02
C ILE A 81 46.69 16.23 -18.34
N THR A 82 45.83 15.71 -19.21
CA THR A 82 44.58 16.33 -19.62
C THR A 82 43.44 15.32 -19.47
N ILE A 83 42.25 15.81 -19.19
CA ILE A 83 41.05 15.00 -19.14
C ILE A 83 40.47 14.94 -20.55
N ASN A 84 40.28 13.73 -21.09
CA ASN A 84 39.65 13.52 -22.40
C ASN A 84 38.11 13.43 -22.27
N SER A 85 37.61 12.74 -21.27
CA SER A 85 36.17 12.64 -20.99
C SER A 85 35.94 12.26 -19.53
N VAL A 86 34.78 12.62 -19.01
CA VAL A 86 34.28 12.18 -17.71
C VAL A 86 32.96 11.44 -17.92
N THR A 87 32.89 10.22 -17.46
CA THR A 87 31.70 9.39 -17.55
C THR A 87 31.11 9.22 -16.14
N PRO A 88 29.93 9.79 -15.84
CA PRO A 88 29.28 9.59 -14.56
C PRO A 88 29.00 8.10 -14.31
N THR A 89 29.23 7.62 -13.09
CA THR A 89 28.86 6.27 -12.70
C THR A 89 27.40 6.31 -12.29
N LEU A 90 26.51 5.78 -13.15
CA LEU A 90 25.11 5.54 -12.79
C LEU A 90 25.07 4.26 -11.95
N ASP A 91 25.16 4.40 -10.65
CA ASP A 91 24.92 3.27 -9.75
C ASP A 91 23.41 3.19 -9.51
N GLU A 92 22.77 2.21 -10.17
CA GLU A 92 21.34 1.89 -10.00
C GLU A 92 21.04 1.21 -8.65
N SER A 93 22.04 1.09 -7.77
CA SER A 93 21.81 0.54 -6.43
C SER A 93 21.11 1.57 -5.54
N GLU A 94 20.08 1.14 -4.81
CA GLU A 94 19.23 1.92 -3.88
C GLU A 94 19.98 2.57 -2.69
N THR A 95 21.29 2.67 -2.73
CA THR A 95 22.09 3.40 -1.74
C THR A 95 22.08 4.89 -2.07
N GLN A 96 21.56 5.69 -1.14
CA GLN A 96 21.60 7.15 -1.20
C GLN A 96 23.06 7.60 -1.36
N THR A 97 23.45 7.97 -2.57
CA THR A 97 24.75 8.53 -2.86
C THR A 97 24.69 10.05 -2.80
N ALA A 98 25.73 10.68 -2.26
CA ALA A 98 25.83 12.14 -2.30
C ALA A 98 25.83 12.62 -3.75
N SER A 99 24.96 13.57 -4.09
CA SER A 99 24.87 14.16 -5.41
C SER A 99 25.48 15.56 -5.41
N ILE A 100 26.19 15.88 -6.48
CA ILE A 100 26.70 17.22 -6.76
C ILE A 100 25.62 18.06 -7.47
N ASN A 101 25.68 19.39 -7.34
CA ASN A 101 24.68 20.24 -7.97
C ASN A 101 24.84 20.25 -9.52
N GLU A 102 23.77 20.60 -10.25
CA GLU A 102 23.74 20.57 -11.71
C GLU A 102 24.84 21.42 -12.37
N GLN A 103 25.23 22.53 -11.76
CA GLN A 103 26.29 23.39 -12.28
C GLN A 103 27.65 22.69 -12.23
N LEU A 104 27.92 21.90 -11.19
CA LEU A 104 29.14 21.10 -11.10
C LEU A 104 29.12 19.94 -12.06
N VAL A 105 27.97 19.30 -12.29
CA VAL A 105 27.83 18.25 -13.32
C VAL A 105 28.16 18.81 -14.71
N GLN A 106 27.65 20.00 -15.05
CA GLN A 106 27.98 20.68 -16.29
C GLN A 106 29.47 21.01 -16.37
N SER A 107 30.06 21.54 -15.30
CA SER A 107 31.49 21.86 -15.22
C SER A 107 32.40 20.65 -15.39
N LEU A 108 31.99 19.47 -14.91
CA LEU A 108 32.68 18.19 -15.10
C LEU A 108 32.60 17.72 -16.55
N ASN A 109 31.46 17.92 -17.22
CA ASN A 109 31.29 17.58 -18.63
C ASN A 109 32.09 18.49 -19.55
N ASP A 110 32.31 19.74 -19.13
CA ASP A 110 33.07 20.74 -19.89
C ASP A 110 34.61 20.63 -19.68
N LEU A 111 35.10 19.60 -19.02
CA LEU A 111 36.52 19.40 -18.72
C LEU A 111 37.34 18.85 -19.89
N LYS A 112 36.74 18.58 -21.01
CA LYS A 112 37.43 18.02 -22.17
C LYS A 112 38.64 18.85 -22.58
N ASP A 113 39.83 18.20 -22.73
CA ASP A 113 41.12 18.77 -23.08
C ASP A 113 41.64 19.83 -22.09
N ARG A 114 41.10 19.92 -20.87
CA ARG A 114 41.58 20.86 -19.86
C ARG A 114 42.78 20.25 -19.11
N PRO A 115 43.93 20.92 -19.10
CA PRO A 115 45.12 20.42 -18.41
C PRO A 115 45.04 20.68 -16.91
N PHE A 116 45.64 19.79 -16.12
CA PHE A 116 45.91 20.03 -14.71
C PHE A 116 47.01 21.10 -14.53
N ASP A 117 46.93 21.82 -13.43
CA ASP A 117 47.94 22.79 -13.02
C ASP A 117 49.19 22.09 -12.47
N GLN A 118 50.17 22.89 -12.00
CA GLN A 118 51.42 22.36 -11.43
C GLN A 118 51.23 21.55 -10.13
N ASN A 119 50.09 21.72 -9.47
CA ASN A 119 49.72 21.01 -8.25
C ASN A 119 48.79 19.82 -8.56
N ASN A 120 48.60 19.46 -9.81
CA ASN A 120 47.66 18.44 -10.28
C ASN A 120 46.19 18.71 -9.87
N THR A 121 45.80 19.98 -9.95
CA THR A 121 44.49 20.46 -9.57
C THR A 121 43.80 21.19 -10.72
N ILE A 122 42.48 21.05 -10.84
CA ILE A 122 41.61 21.86 -11.71
C ILE A 122 40.56 22.51 -10.81
N ILE A 123 40.48 23.83 -10.78
CA ILE A 123 39.41 24.56 -10.10
C ILE A 123 38.20 24.60 -11.04
N LEU A 124 37.07 24.02 -10.59
CA LEU A 124 35.82 23.98 -11.33
C LEU A 124 34.95 25.20 -11.02
N SER A 125 34.86 25.54 -9.73
CA SER A 125 34.12 26.67 -9.20
C SER A 125 34.74 27.13 -7.89
N PRO A 126 34.29 28.24 -7.28
CA PRO A 126 34.70 28.59 -5.91
C PRO A 126 34.40 27.49 -4.89
N ASP A 127 33.43 26.64 -5.20
CA ASP A 127 32.88 25.62 -4.29
C ASP A 127 33.39 24.20 -4.59
N ALA A 128 34.22 24.04 -5.67
CA ALA A 128 34.69 22.72 -6.05
C ALA A 128 36.02 22.75 -6.80
N LYS A 129 36.92 21.82 -6.45
CA LYS A 129 38.20 21.58 -7.12
C LYS A 129 38.38 20.07 -7.37
N LEU A 130 38.94 19.75 -8.52
CA LEU A 130 39.30 18.38 -8.90
C LEU A 130 40.81 18.19 -8.66
N ASN A 131 41.20 17.28 -7.80
CA ASN A 131 42.57 16.93 -7.49
C ASN A 131 42.89 15.56 -8.06
N PHE A 132 44.06 15.42 -8.65
CA PHE A 132 44.60 14.16 -9.16
C PHE A 132 45.83 13.75 -8.37
N ASP A 133 45.71 12.67 -7.59
CA ASP A 133 46.85 12.08 -6.89
C ASP A 133 47.59 11.09 -7.82
N LEU A 134 48.73 11.50 -8.31
CA LEU A 134 49.58 10.70 -9.16
C LEU A 134 50.23 9.50 -8.44
N SER A 135 50.27 9.50 -7.12
CA SER A 135 50.86 8.40 -6.37
C SER A 135 49.93 7.20 -6.26
N THR A 136 48.63 7.47 -6.20
CA THR A 136 47.57 6.44 -6.04
C THR A 136 46.74 6.24 -7.30
N PHE A 137 46.94 7.10 -8.33
CA PHE A 137 46.09 7.13 -9.53
C PHE A 137 44.60 7.27 -9.22
N ILE A 138 44.24 8.16 -8.30
CA ILE A 138 42.88 8.46 -7.87
C ILE A 138 42.62 9.95 -8.07
N MET A 139 41.42 10.27 -8.56
CA MET A 139 40.91 11.63 -8.56
C MET A 139 39.96 11.87 -7.42
N SER A 140 40.06 13.06 -6.79
CA SER A 140 39.07 13.51 -5.80
C SER A 140 38.41 14.82 -6.28
N LEU A 141 37.08 14.85 -6.29
CA LEU A 141 36.32 16.07 -6.43
C LEU A 141 36.07 16.60 -5.01
N ASP A 142 36.85 17.59 -4.62
CA ASP A 142 36.72 18.26 -3.32
C ASP A 142 35.64 19.33 -3.44
N VAL A 143 34.60 19.25 -2.64
CA VAL A 143 33.45 20.17 -2.66
C VAL A 143 33.18 20.71 -1.26
N ASN A 144 32.67 21.94 -1.19
CA ASN A 144 32.06 22.47 0.03
C ASN A 144 30.52 22.21 0.05
N GLU A 145 29.82 22.68 1.09
CA GLU A 145 28.38 22.49 1.24
C GLU A 145 27.57 23.02 0.06
N ALA A 146 27.98 24.16 -0.52
CA ALA A 146 27.30 24.79 -1.66
C ALA A 146 27.43 23.97 -2.97
N GLY A 147 28.50 23.17 -3.09
CA GLY A 147 28.72 22.27 -4.23
C GLY A 147 27.86 21.00 -4.21
N LEU A 148 27.21 20.69 -3.09
CA LEU A 148 26.36 19.51 -2.93
C LEU A 148 24.91 19.85 -3.26
N ALA A 149 24.24 18.94 -3.99
CA ALA A 149 22.80 19.02 -4.20
C ALA A 149 22.06 18.41 -3.00
N THR A 150 21.04 19.12 -2.49
CA THR A 150 20.14 18.55 -1.51
C THR A 150 19.17 17.59 -2.18
N GLN A 151 19.23 16.33 -1.80
CA GLN A 151 18.26 15.33 -2.29
C GLN A 151 16.94 15.50 -1.53
N ILE A 152 15.96 16.11 -2.20
CA ILE A 152 14.61 16.30 -1.66
C ILE A 152 13.70 15.25 -2.29
N LYS A 153 13.01 14.47 -1.45
CA LYS A 153 12.03 13.49 -1.91
C LYS A 153 10.85 14.19 -2.57
N ALA A 154 10.48 13.74 -3.75
CA ALA A 154 9.32 14.28 -4.46
C ALA A 154 8.05 14.06 -3.64
N ARG A 155 7.26 15.13 -3.44
CA ARG A 155 5.96 15.06 -2.75
C ARG A 155 4.88 14.47 -3.63
N SER A 156 5.06 14.53 -4.92
CA SER A 156 4.20 13.89 -5.91
C SER A 156 5.05 13.49 -7.11
N GLU A 157 4.83 12.29 -7.57
CA GLU A 157 5.50 11.73 -8.75
C GLU A 157 4.45 11.35 -9.78
N MET A 158 4.81 11.43 -11.05
CA MET A 158 3.99 10.88 -12.12
C MET A 158 4.28 9.39 -12.21
N LEU A 159 3.22 8.60 -12.08
CA LEU A 159 3.32 7.17 -12.26
C LEU A 159 3.83 6.85 -13.67
N GLY A 160 4.76 5.94 -13.78
CA GLY A 160 5.29 5.44 -15.04
C GLY A 160 4.24 4.79 -15.92
N LYS A 161 4.61 4.39 -17.13
CA LYS A 161 3.74 3.62 -18.01
C LYS A 161 3.38 2.27 -17.38
N SER A 162 2.19 1.77 -17.71
CA SER A 162 1.80 0.42 -17.32
C SER A 162 2.82 -0.62 -17.79
N THR A 163 3.15 -1.56 -16.92
CA THR A 163 3.94 -2.75 -17.31
C THR A 163 3.07 -3.85 -17.91
N VAL A 164 1.74 -3.67 -17.94
CA VAL A 164 0.77 -4.61 -18.49
C VAL A 164 0.31 -4.12 -19.86
N ASN A 165 0.84 -4.70 -20.93
CA ASN A 165 0.57 -4.28 -22.31
C ASN A 165 -0.37 -5.25 -23.07
N ASN A 166 -1.05 -6.13 -22.36
CA ASN A 166 -2.06 -7.05 -22.87
C ASN A 166 -3.45 -6.73 -22.32
N ILE A 167 -4.49 -7.31 -22.91
CA ILE A 167 -5.84 -7.17 -22.40
C ILE A 167 -5.94 -7.94 -21.08
N SER A 168 -6.35 -7.23 -20.04
CA SER A 168 -6.57 -7.81 -18.71
C SER A 168 -7.85 -7.26 -18.08
N SER A 169 -8.36 -7.94 -17.09
CA SER A 169 -9.52 -7.45 -16.36
C SER A 169 -9.54 -7.92 -14.91
N VAL A 170 -10.13 -7.07 -14.07
CA VAL A 170 -10.52 -7.44 -12.72
C VAL A 170 -12.01 -7.19 -12.57
N THR A 171 -12.71 -8.19 -12.08
CA THR A 171 -14.13 -8.12 -11.78
C THR A 171 -14.33 -8.37 -10.29
N THR A 172 -14.82 -7.39 -9.55
CA THR A 172 -15.22 -7.52 -8.15
C THR A 172 -16.71 -7.76 -8.04
N TYR A 173 -17.13 -8.52 -7.04
CA TYR A 173 -18.54 -8.77 -6.77
C TYR A 173 -18.86 -8.65 -5.30
N ASN A 174 -20.10 -8.25 -5.00
CA ASN A 174 -20.68 -8.21 -3.67
C ASN A 174 -22.08 -8.82 -3.72
N LEU A 175 -22.32 -9.76 -2.84
CA LEU A 175 -23.60 -10.41 -2.62
C LEU A 175 -24.08 -10.13 -1.21
N GLY A 176 -25.33 -9.70 -1.07
CA GLY A 176 -26.01 -9.61 0.21
C GLY A 176 -27.40 -10.22 0.09
N VAL A 177 -27.74 -11.08 1.04
CA VAL A 177 -29.07 -11.69 1.18
C VAL A 177 -29.53 -11.50 2.61
N TYR A 178 -30.65 -10.82 2.77
CA TYR A 178 -31.28 -10.54 4.04
C TYR A 178 -32.65 -11.15 4.03
N ASN A 179 -32.91 -12.12 4.90
CA ASN A 179 -34.21 -12.74 5.06
C ASN A 179 -34.73 -12.45 6.46
N ASN A 180 -35.91 -11.86 6.51
CA ASN A 180 -36.64 -11.65 7.76
C ASN A 180 -37.93 -12.44 7.69
N LYS A 181 -37.99 -13.51 8.49
CA LYS A 181 -39.14 -14.36 8.63
C LYS A 181 -39.86 -14.03 9.90
N VAL A 182 -41.16 -13.66 9.78
CA VAL A 182 -42.04 -13.38 10.92
C VAL A 182 -43.21 -14.36 10.85
N LYS A 183 -43.47 -15.02 11.98
CA LYS A 183 -44.57 -16.01 12.09
C LYS A 183 -45.90 -15.37 11.66
N GLN A 184 -46.64 -16.08 10.85
CA GLN A 184 -47.92 -15.64 10.26
C GLN A 184 -47.85 -14.43 9.30
N GLN A 185 -46.69 -13.99 8.91
CA GLN A 185 -46.49 -12.97 7.89
C GLN A 185 -45.73 -13.54 6.70
N LYS A 186 -45.88 -12.90 5.54
CA LYS A 186 -45.09 -13.24 4.36
C LYS A 186 -43.60 -12.97 4.62
N ASP A 187 -42.73 -13.93 4.31
CA ASP A 187 -41.30 -13.77 4.40
C ASP A 187 -40.84 -12.55 3.60
N ASN A 188 -40.06 -11.69 4.20
CA ASN A 188 -39.46 -10.53 3.57
C ASN A 188 -37.99 -10.84 3.27
N THR A 189 -37.68 -11.06 2.00
CA THR A 189 -36.32 -11.28 1.53
C THR A 189 -35.89 -10.08 0.71
N ASN A 190 -34.80 -9.49 1.12
CA ASN A 190 -34.10 -8.45 0.38
C ASN A 190 -32.71 -8.96 -0.01
N SER A 191 -32.37 -8.83 -1.28
CA SER A 191 -31.10 -9.32 -1.80
C SER A 191 -30.53 -8.35 -2.82
N TYR A 192 -29.23 -8.28 -2.88
CA TYR A 192 -28.53 -7.56 -3.95
C TYR A 192 -27.31 -8.35 -4.40
N PHE A 193 -26.98 -8.18 -5.67
CA PHE A 193 -25.74 -8.66 -6.26
C PHE A 193 -25.16 -7.54 -7.13
N SER A 194 -24.03 -6.98 -6.70
CA SER A 194 -23.32 -5.96 -7.47
C SER A 194 -22.06 -6.52 -8.10
N VAL A 195 -21.78 -6.07 -9.29
CA VAL A 195 -20.60 -6.43 -10.08
C VAL A 195 -19.96 -5.16 -10.60
N ASP A 196 -18.67 -5.02 -10.36
CA ASP A 196 -17.83 -4.00 -10.95
C ASP A 196 -16.71 -4.68 -11.74
N SER A 197 -16.70 -4.51 -13.06
CA SER A 197 -15.74 -5.10 -13.98
C SER A 197 -14.94 -4.03 -14.69
N ILE A 198 -13.63 -4.10 -14.57
CA ILE A 198 -12.70 -3.17 -15.21
C ILE A 198 -11.84 -3.96 -16.20
N TRP A 199 -11.99 -3.66 -17.48
CA TRP A 199 -11.18 -4.18 -18.55
C TRP A 199 -10.13 -3.17 -18.95
N SER A 200 -8.90 -3.57 -19.13
CA SER A 200 -7.79 -2.65 -19.40
C SER A 200 -6.87 -3.13 -20.52
N PHE A 201 -6.24 -2.13 -21.13
CA PHE A 201 -5.09 -2.28 -22.02
C PHE A 201 -4.15 -1.11 -21.73
N ALA A 202 -3.00 -1.40 -21.14
CA ALA A 202 -2.06 -0.39 -20.61
C ALA A 202 -2.77 0.60 -19.65
N GLU A 203 -2.71 1.90 -19.89
CA GLU A 203 -3.33 2.95 -19.08
C GLU A 203 -4.80 3.21 -19.42
N ASN A 204 -5.34 2.50 -20.45
CA ASN A 204 -6.72 2.65 -20.87
C ASN A 204 -7.60 1.59 -20.19
N HIS A 205 -8.78 1.98 -19.73
CA HIS A 205 -9.68 1.02 -19.12
C HIS A 205 -11.16 1.32 -19.38
N LEU A 206 -11.94 0.27 -19.43
CA LEU A 206 -13.40 0.28 -19.55
C LEU A 206 -13.99 -0.20 -18.22
N ASN A 207 -14.72 0.68 -17.56
CA ASN A 207 -15.40 0.40 -16.30
C ASN A 207 -16.86 0.06 -16.54
N LEU A 208 -17.29 -1.12 -16.10
CA LEU A 208 -18.66 -1.59 -16.18
C LEU A 208 -19.18 -1.91 -14.78
N SER A 209 -20.30 -1.31 -14.37
CA SER A 209 -20.87 -1.53 -13.03
C SER A 209 -22.37 -1.71 -13.11
N ALA A 210 -22.86 -2.76 -12.47
CA ALA A 210 -24.28 -3.08 -12.41
C ALA A 210 -24.65 -3.71 -11.07
N THR A 211 -25.88 -3.52 -10.65
CA THR A 211 -26.45 -4.14 -9.45
C THR A 211 -27.83 -4.71 -9.75
N ALA A 212 -28.03 -5.94 -9.34
CA ALA A 212 -29.35 -6.58 -9.31
C ALA A 212 -29.87 -6.55 -7.88
N TYR A 213 -31.10 -6.14 -7.70
CA TYR A 213 -31.82 -6.09 -6.40
C TYR A 213 -33.00 -7.05 -6.42
N GLY A 214 -33.38 -7.52 -5.24
CA GLY A 214 -34.58 -8.35 -5.07
C GLY A 214 -34.49 -9.70 -5.79
N LEU A 215 -33.28 -10.28 -5.89
CA LEU A 215 -33.07 -11.55 -6.59
C LEU A 215 -33.99 -12.65 -6.05
N GLY A 216 -34.73 -13.29 -6.93
CA GLY A 216 -35.70 -14.35 -6.58
C GLY A 216 -37.00 -13.84 -6.00
N THR A 217 -37.27 -12.54 -6.00
CA THR A 217 -38.54 -11.94 -5.56
C THR A 217 -39.35 -11.37 -6.74
N ALA A 218 -40.60 -11.04 -6.52
CA ALA A 218 -41.44 -10.39 -7.55
C ALA A 218 -41.02 -8.93 -7.84
N GLU A 219 -40.19 -8.34 -6.99
CA GLU A 219 -39.71 -6.95 -7.10
C GLU A 219 -38.28 -6.88 -7.66
N GLN A 220 -37.86 -7.92 -8.39
CA GLN A 220 -36.54 -7.95 -8.97
C GLN A 220 -36.30 -6.76 -9.91
N SER A 221 -35.20 -6.05 -9.68
CA SER A 221 -34.76 -4.93 -10.53
C SER A 221 -33.25 -5.04 -10.83
N PHE A 222 -32.90 -4.50 -11.99
CA PHE A 222 -31.52 -4.46 -12.43
C PHE A 222 -31.16 -3.00 -12.76
N ASP A 223 -30.09 -2.50 -12.18
CA ASP A 223 -29.59 -1.17 -12.46
C ASP A 223 -28.17 -1.21 -12.98
N PHE A 224 -28.00 -0.65 -14.19
CA PHE A 224 -26.71 -0.46 -14.82
C PHE A 224 -26.32 1.00 -14.66
N TYR A 225 -25.28 1.27 -13.89
CA TYR A 225 -24.98 2.64 -13.46
C TYR A 225 -23.63 3.16 -13.94
N ARG A 226 -22.78 2.32 -14.54
CA ARG A 226 -21.51 2.75 -15.16
C ARG A 226 -21.19 1.92 -16.39
N ALA A 227 -20.86 2.60 -17.48
CA ALA A 227 -20.22 2.04 -18.67
C ALA A 227 -19.32 3.14 -19.25
N MET A 228 -18.12 3.21 -18.76
CA MET A 228 -17.24 4.35 -18.97
C MET A 228 -15.87 3.90 -19.45
N PHE A 229 -15.46 4.45 -20.60
CA PHE A 229 -14.03 4.42 -20.97
C PHE A 229 -13.30 5.51 -20.23
N GLU A 230 -12.12 5.21 -19.72
CA GLU A 230 -11.28 6.13 -19.00
C GLU A 230 -9.80 5.94 -19.33
N ARG A 231 -9.10 7.05 -19.46
CA ARG A 231 -7.64 7.10 -19.50
C ARG A 231 -7.16 8.16 -18.53
N ASP A 232 -6.41 7.72 -17.54
CA ASP A 232 -5.78 8.59 -16.55
C ASP A 232 -4.28 8.34 -16.57
N PHE A 233 -3.56 9.22 -17.24
CA PHE A 233 -2.14 9.08 -17.48
C PHE A 233 -1.44 10.44 -17.53
N ASN A 234 -0.23 10.50 -17.01
CA ASN A 234 0.63 11.69 -17.01
C ASN A 234 -0.08 12.95 -16.45
N GLY A 235 -0.80 12.78 -15.34
CA GLY A 235 -1.47 13.87 -14.65
C GLY A 235 -2.70 14.44 -15.38
N ARG A 236 -3.24 13.75 -16.39
CA ARG A 236 -4.45 14.12 -17.12
C ARG A 236 -5.42 12.96 -17.15
N ARG A 237 -6.68 13.26 -16.89
CA ARG A 237 -7.77 12.29 -16.90
C ARG A 237 -8.78 12.66 -18.00
N PHE A 238 -9.12 11.68 -18.80
CA PHE A 238 -10.18 11.75 -19.81
C PHE A 238 -11.10 10.55 -19.63
N ALA A 239 -12.41 10.79 -19.59
CA ALA A 239 -13.39 9.72 -19.58
C ALA A 239 -14.62 10.07 -20.41
N PHE A 240 -15.27 9.03 -20.96
CA PHE A 240 -16.53 9.18 -21.67
C PHE A 240 -17.41 7.95 -21.54
N GLY A 241 -18.72 8.14 -21.61
CA GLY A 241 -19.72 7.06 -21.56
C GLY A 241 -20.82 7.34 -20.56
N LEU A 242 -21.35 6.28 -19.96
CA LEU A 242 -22.30 6.38 -18.87
C LEU A 242 -21.55 6.60 -17.56
N LEU A 243 -21.65 7.80 -17.06
CA LEU A 243 -21.09 8.25 -15.79
C LEU A 243 -22.25 8.44 -14.81
N ASN A 244 -21.99 8.32 -13.53
CA ASN A 244 -22.91 8.87 -12.55
C ASN A 244 -22.20 9.99 -11.75
N THR A 245 -22.96 10.83 -11.11
CA THR A 245 -22.41 11.98 -10.38
C THR A 245 -21.50 11.59 -9.20
N TRP A 246 -21.64 10.38 -8.67
CA TRP A 246 -20.79 9.82 -7.63
C TRP A 246 -19.43 9.38 -8.14
N ASN A 247 -19.34 8.95 -9.40
CA ASN A 247 -18.18 8.32 -10.01
C ASN A 247 -17.49 9.21 -11.05
N LEU A 248 -17.92 10.46 -11.18
CA LEU A 248 -17.20 11.44 -11.99
C LEU A 248 -15.78 11.69 -11.46
N GLN A 249 -15.45 11.15 -10.27
CA GLN A 249 -14.26 11.55 -9.51
C GLN A 249 -14.12 13.07 -9.44
N SER A 250 -15.28 13.72 -9.42
CA SER A 250 -15.36 15.17 -9.43
C SER A 250 -14.62 15.75 -8.25
N ILE A 251 -13.93 16.82 -8.51
CA ILE A 251 -13.21 17.60 -7.50
C ILE A 251 -14.19 18.18 -6.49
N ALA A 252 -15.41 18.48 -6.92
CA ALA A 252 -16.47 19.01 -6.09
C ALA A 252 -17.78 18.25 -6.31
N THR A 253 -18.62 18.25 -5.30
CA THR A 253 -19.92 17.60 -5.34
C THR A 253 -20.89 18.39 -6.22
N MET A 254 -21.76 17.66 -6.95
CA MET A 254 -22.94 18.21 -7.61
C MET A 254 -24.18 17.81 -6.80
N SER A 255 -24.43 18.49 -5.70
CA SER A 255 -25.46 18.10 -4.73
C SER A 255 -26.86 18.09 -5.33
N ALA A 256 -27.15 19.00 -6.28
CA ALA A 256 -28.42 19.04 -6.98
C ALA A 256 -28.66 17.84 -7.93
N LEU A 257 -27.61 17.19 -8.39
CA LEU A 257 -27.67 16.06 -9.31
C LEU A 257 -27.24 14.74 -8.66
N ASN A 258 -27.33 14.66 -7.36
CA ASN A 258 -26.96 13.47 -6.61
C ASN A 258 -27.75 12.24 -7.08
N SER A 259 -27.07 11.13 -7.33
CA SER A 259 -27.64 9.89 -7.90
C SER A 259 -28.15 9.97 -9.35
N SER A 260 -27.82 11.03 -10.10
CA SER A 260 -28.19 11.15 -11.52
C SER A 260 -27.22 10.36 -12.41
N LYS A 261 -27.76 9.88 -13.55
CA LYS A 261 -26.96 9.26 -14.62
C LYS A 261 -26.56 10.32 -15.62
N VAL A 262 -25.28 10.36 -15.99
CA VAL A 262 -24.74 11.32 -16.95
C VAL A 262 -24.15 10.55 -18.13
N TYR A 263 -24.69 10.79 -19.33
CA TYR A 263 -24.15 10.28 -20.58
C TYR A 263 -23.27 11.36 -21.20
N GLY A 264 -21.96 11.29 -20.99
CA GLY A 264 -21.14 12.42 -21.34
C GLY A 264 -19.64 12.15 -21.35
N ILE A 265 -18.90 13.25 -21.28
CA ILE A 265 -17.44 13.29 -21.28
C ILE A 265 -16.95 14.12 -20.09
N THR A 266 -15.76 13.77 -19.59
CA THR A 266 -15.04 14.56 -18.59
C THR A 266 -13.56 14.63 -18.94
N TYR A 267 -12.94 15.80 -18.69
CA TYR A 267 -11.53 16.02 -18.90
C TYR A 267 -10.96 16.99 -17.87
N GLY A 268 -9.78 16.68 -17.33
CA GLY A 268 -9.16 17.53 -16.31
C GLY A 268 -7.76 17.08 -15.90
N ASN A 269 -7.23 17.76 -14.88
CA ASN A 269 -5.97 17.40 -14.22
C ASN A 269 -6.17 16.78 -12.84
N ASN A 270 -7.40 16.39 -12.49
CA ASN A 270 -7.66 15.60 -11.28
C ASN A 270 -7.36 14.14 -11.56
N SER A 271 -6.09 13.82 -11.58
CA SER A 271 -5.53 12.56 -12.03
C SER A 271 -5.04 11.73 -10.84
N SER A 272 -5.37 10.45 -10.84
CA SER A 272 -4.84 9.47 -9.88
C SER A 272 -3.45 8.97 -10.29
N SER A 273 -3.04 9.19 -11.55
CA SER A 273 -1.69 8.87 -12.02
C SER A 273 -0.61 9.82 -11.47
N LYS A 274 -1.01 10.90 -10.80
CA LYS A 274 -0.14 11.73 -9.98
C LYS A 274 -0.16 11.21 -8.55
N VAL A 275 0.80 10.35 -8.22
CA VAL A 275 0.92 9.75 -6.89
C VAL A 275 1.48 10.79 -5.92
N SER A 276 0.75 11.07 -4.86
CA SER A 276 1.21 11.95 -3.79
C SER A 276 1.71 11.12 -2.62
N ASN A 277 2.92 11.39 -2.18
CA ASN A 277 3.46 10.75 -0.98
C ASN A 277 2.89 11.43 0.28
N THR A 278 1.71 11.01 0.67
CA THR A 278 1.00 11.57 1.84
C THR A 278 1.63 11.20 3.18
N GLN A 279 2.58 10.27 3.18
CA GLN A 279 3.28 9.88 4.39
C GLN A 279 4.45 10.81 4.71
N LEU A 280 4.96 11.55 3.74
CA LEU A 280 6.00 12.53 3.98
C LEU A 280 5.43 13.83 4.54
N SER A 281 6.21 14.52 5.37
CA SER A 281 5.89 15.87 5.82
C SER A 281 5.80 16.82 4.62
N LEU A 282 4.82 17.70 4.61
CA LEU A 282 4.69 18.76 3.58
C LEU A 282 5.88 19.74 3.61
N THR A 283 6.42 19.96 4.80
CA THR A 283 7.66 20.72 4.99
C THR A 283 8.82 19.73 5.04
N PRO A 284 9.76 19.75 4.08
CA PRO A 284 10.93 18.88 4.10
C PRO A 284 11.82 19.20 5.29
N ILE A 285 12.29 18.17 5.96
CA ILE A 285 13.33 18.27 6.99
C ILE A 285 14.64 17.91 6.33
N THR A 286 15.48 18.91 6.07
CA THR A 286 16.78 18.70 5.44
C THR A 286 17.92 18.75 6.45
N VAL A 287 18.90 17.87 6.26
CA VAL A 287 20.10 17.76 7.09
C VAL A 287 21.33 17.68 6.20
N PHE A 288 22.40 18.24 6.69
CA PHE A 288 23.70 18.12 6.06
C PHE A 288 24.62 17.26 6.92
N LEU A 289 25.29 16.29 6.30
CA LEU A 289 26.28 15.43 6.95
C LEU A 289 27.63 15.61 6.25
N PRO A 290 28.66 16.12 6.91
CA PRO A 290 30.02 16.23 6.35
C PRO A 290 30.72 14.88 6.18
N SER A 291 30.26 13.84 6.85
CA SER A 291 30.66 12.44 6.67
C SER A 291 29.48 11.52 6.98
N ALA A 292 29.59 10.23 6.65
CA ALA A 292 28.55 9.26 6.98
C ALA A 292 28.22 9.30 8.48
N GLY A 293 26.91 9.28 8.81
CA GLY A 293 26.46 9.42 10.19
C GLY A 293 24.98 9.10 10.36
N GLU A 294 24.50 9.31 11.57
CA GLU A 294 23.11 9.07 11.97
C GLU A 294 22.37 10.40 12.15
N VAL A 295 21.10 10.41 11.75
CA VAL A 295 20.15 11.48 12.05
C VAL A 295 19.11 10.93 13.01
N ARG A 296 18.99 11.57 14.17
CA ARG A 296 18.05 11.20 15.22
C ARG A 296 16.97 12.25 15.36
N LEU A 297 15.73 11.83 15.38
CA LEU A 297 14.55 12.69 15.51
C LEU A 297 13.92 12.49 16.87
N TYR A 298 13.78 13.56 17.64
CA TYR A 298 13.14 13.54 18.96
C TYR A 298 11.92 14.45 19.00
N ARG A 299 10.91 14.02 19.75
CA ARG A 299 9.77 14.85 20.11
C ARG A 299 9.58 14.79 21.61
N ASP A 300 9.57 15.94 22.28
CA ASP A 300 9.42 16.03 23.73
C ASP A 300 10.39 15.11 24.50
N GLY A 301 11.64 15.01 24.01
CA GLY A 301 12.67 14.16 24.57
C GLY A 301 12.56 12.66 24.25
N LYS A 302 11.52 12.23 23.51
CA LYS A 302 11.35 10.84 23.06
C LYS A 302 11.91 10.66 21.66
N LEU A 303 12.75 9.64 21.46
CA LEU A 303 13.28 9.27 20.15
C LEU A 303 12.15 8.70 19.29
N LEU A 304 11.94 9.28 18.11
CA LEU A 304 10.95 8.85 17.12
C LEU A 304 11.54 8.04 15.98
N SER A 305 12.76 8.41 15.53
CA SER A 305 13.40 7.76 14.37
C SER A 305 14.91 7.92 14.43
N ILE A 306 15.62 6.93 13.92
CA ILE A 306 17.06 6.96 13.61
C ILE A 306 17.22 6.57 12.15
N GLN A 307 17.97 7.37 11.39
CA GLN A 307 18.22 7.14 9.98
C GLN A 307 19.70 7.35 9.69
N ASN A 308 20.28 6.48 8.89
CA ASN A 308 21.67 6.55 8.48
C ASN A 308 21.78 7.19 7.10
N PHE A 309 22.68 8.15 6.97
CA PHE A 309 22.96 8.82 5.71
C PHE A 309 24.46 8.81 5.43
N PRO A 310 24.86 8.71 4.15
CA PRO A 310 26.24 8.98 3.73
C PRO A 310 26.55 10.49 3.85
N MET A 311 27.74 10.88 3.48
CA MET A 311 28.09 12.30 3.32
C MET A 311 27.17 12.98 2.30
N GLY A 312 26.67 14.17 2.61
CA GLY A 312 25.86 14.97 1.68
C GLY A 312 24.70 15.70 2.36
N SER A 313 23.85 16.28 1.54
CA SER A 313 22.63 16.97 1.98
C SER A 313 21.41 16.17 1.62
N PHE A 314 20.60 15.76 2.61
CA PHE A 314 19.49 14.83 2.45
C PHE A 314 18.24 15.33 3.12
N GLU A 315 17.11 14.90 2.59
CA GLU A 315 15.85 15.00 3.30
C GLU A 315 15.62 13.76 4.17
N VAL A 316 15.34 14.02 5.44
CA VAL A 316 15.02 12.99 6.43
C VAL A 316 13.67 12.35 6.09
N ASP A 317 13.59 11.02 6.15
CA ASP A 317 12.34 10.31 5.95
C ASP A 317 11.38 10.56 7.12
N THR A 318 10.30 11.24 6.83
CA THR A 318 9.25 11.54 7.82
C THR A 318 8.08 10.56 7.77
N ALA A 319 8.11 9.54 6.87
CA ALA A 319 7.05 8.56 6.76
C ALA A 319 6.75 7.81 8.08
N PRO A 320 7.75 7.39 8.87
CA PRO A 320 7.52 6.72 10.14
C PRO A 320 6.96 7.63 11.25
N LEU A 321 7.00 8.95 11.07
CA LEU A 321 6.59 9.90 12.10
C LEU A 321 5.06 9.97 12.22
N PRO A 322 4.51 10.23 13.41
CA PRO A 322 3.08 10.39 13.61
C PRO A 322 2.48 11.51 12.76
N PHE A 323 1.21 11.37 12.43
CA PHE A 323 0.45 12.46 11.80
C PHE A 323 0.24 13.62 12.79
N GLY A 324 0.21 14.85 12.27
CA GLY A 324 0.03 16.08 13.00
C GLY A 324 0.96 17.18 12.52
N ILE A 325 0.82 18.36 13.12
CA ILE A 325 1.74 19.48 12.96
C ILE A 325 2.44 19.67 14.30
N TYR A 326 3.74 19.46 14.35
CA TYR A 326 4.52 19.55 15.59
C TYR A 326 6.00 19.75 15.30
N GLU A 327 6.72 20.22 16.30
CA GLU A 327 8.17 20.38 16.24
C GLU A 327 8.90 19.10 16.65
N VAL A 328 10.02 18.85 15.99
CA VAL A 328 10.98 17.80 16.32
C VAL A 328 12.37 18.38 16.47
N ASP A 329 13.11 17.87 17.43
CA ASP A 329 14.55 18.13 17.54
C ASP A 329 15.27 17.11 16.63
N VAL A 330 16.04 17.61 15.68
CA VAL A 330 16.83 16.84 14.71
C VAL A 330 18.29 16.89 15.14
N GLU A 331 18.87 15.76 15.48
CA GLU A 331 20.28 15.64 15.86
C GLU A 331 21.05 14.90 14.79
N VAL A 332 22.14 15.49 14.31
CA VAL A 332 23.11 14.83 13.43
C VAL A 332 24.25 14.30 14.29
N VAL A 333 24.47 13.01 14.24
CA VAL A 333 25.48 12.29 15.02
C VAL A 333 26.50 11.66 14.10
N ILE A 334 27.78 12.00 14.29
CA ILE A 334 28.91 11.46 13.54
C ILE A 334 29.91 10.93 14.54
N ASP A 335 30.39 9.71 14.33
CA ASP A 335 31.31 9.01 15.24
C ASP A 335 30.82 9.01 16.70
N GLY A 336 29.52 8.81 16.87
CA GLY A 336 28.89 8.78 18.18
C GLY A 336 28.74 10.15 18.88
N LYS A 337 29.16 11.24 18.25
CA LYS A 337 29.07 12.61 18.80
C LYS A 337 28.03 13.43 18.08
N VAL A 338 27.16 14.12 18.81
CA VAL A 338 26.24 15.10 18.26
C VAL A 338 26.99 16.27 17.65
N ARG A 339 26.90 16.46 16.36
CA ARG A 339 27.55 17.54 15.61
C ARG A 339 26.63 18.73 15.41
N SER A 340 25.36 18.46 15.20
CA SER A 340 24.33 19.49 14.96
C SER A 340 23.03 19.09 15.67
N LYS A 341 22.34 20.08 16.19
CA LYS A 341 20.99 19.96 16.75
C LYS A 341 20.16 21.13 16.26
N GLN A 342 19.05 20.80 15.57
CA GLN A 342 18.14 21.78 14.97
C GLN A 342 16.71 21.44 15.35
N ARG A 343 15.86 22.46 15.46
CA ARG A 343 14.43 22.27 15.64
C ARG A 343 13.72 22.51 14.32
N GLN A 344 12.92 21.55 13.89
CA GLN A 344 12.24 21.53 12.60
C GLN A 344 10.76 21.17 12.78
N THR A 345 9.90 21.64 11.88
CA THR A 345 8.47 21.37 11.94
C THR A 345 8.09 20.21 11.03
N VAL A 346 7.48 19.18 11.61
CA VAL A 346 6.76 18.13 10.87
C VAL A 346 5.35 18.63 10.58
N ASN A 347 4.92 18.56 9.32
CA ASN A 347 3.58 18.91 8.89
C ASN A 347 2.98 17.72 8.10
N LYS A 348 2.27 16.83 8.80
CA LYS A 348 1.60 15.64 8.24
C LYS A 348 0.12 15.69 8.58
N SER A 349 -0.66 16.46 7.82
CA SER A 349 -2.10 16.60 8.08
C SER A 349 -2.90 15.43 7.51
N PHE A 350 -3.77 14.83 8.33
CA PHE A 350 -4.68 13.75 7.93
C PHE A 350 -5.65 14.13 6.81
N ASN A 351 -6.03 15.40 6.75
CA ASN A 351 -7.06 15.89 5.83
C ASN A 351 -6.53 16.27 4.45
N MET A 352 -5.22 16.19 4.24
CA MET A 352 -4.59 16.60 2.98
C MET A 352 -4.20 15.41 2.10
N LYS A 353 -4.99 14.34 2.09
CA LYS A 353 -4.75 13.21 1.19
C LYS A 353 -4.62 13.68 -0.26
N GLY A 354 -3.42 13.56 -0.82
CA GLY A 354 -3.16 13.79 -2.24
C GLY A 354 -3.10 15.24 -2.71
N ALA A 355 -3.18 16.23 -1.82
CA ALA A 355 -3.13 17.64 -2.21
C ALA A 355 -1.68 18.16 -2.18
N THR A 356 -1.16 18.52 -3.33
CA THR A 356 0.02 19.38 -3.41
C THR A 356 -0.41 20.81 -3.09
N LEU A 357 0.31 21.47 -2.17
CA LEU A 357 0.04 22.85 -1.80
C LEU A 357 0.12 23.78 -3.04
N ASN A 358 -0.81 24.72 -3.11
CA ASN A 358 -0.85 25.78 -4.13
C ASN A 358 -0.99 25.27 -5.57
N GLN A 359 -1.42 24.02 -5.79
CA GLN A 359 -1.72 23.51 -7.13
C GLN A 359 -3.22 23.50 -7.37
N LEU A 360 -3.65 24.17 -8.43
CA LEU A 360 -5.04 24.14 -8.88
C LEU A 360 -5.32 22.81 -9.58
N ARG A 361 -6.27 22.05 -9.05
CA ARG A 361 -6.90 20.92 -9.73
C ARG A 361 -8.17 21.42 -10.39
N TRP A 362 -8.46 20.96 -11.61
CA TRP A 362 -9.64 21.36 -12.34
C TRP A 362 -10.17 20.20 -13.18
N GLU A 363 -11.46 20.27 -13.47
CA GLU A 363 -12.17 19.29 -14.27
C GLU A 363 -13.30 19.97 -15.03
N LEU A 364 -13.49 19.61 -16.29
CA LEU A 364 -14.60 20.02 -17.14
C LEU A 364 -15.44 18.80 -17.50
N TYR A 365 -16.74 18.95 -17.56
CA TYR A 365 -17.65 17.88 -17.92
C TYR A 365 -18.82 18.40 -18.75
N SER A 366 -19.31 17.53 -19.64
CA SER A 366 -20.47 17.82 -20.48
C SER A 366 -21.18 16.52 -20.84
N GLY A 367 -22.50 16.57 -20.98
CA GLY A 367 -23.29 15.38 -21.35
C GLY A 367 -24.79 15.63 -21.24
N TYR A 368 -25.52 14.52 -21.32
CA TYR A 368 -26.95 14.48 -21.01
C TYR A 368 -27.14 13.86 -19.63
N VAL A 369 -27.95 14.51 -18.79
CA VAL A 369 -28.27 14.05 -17.45
C VAL A 369 -29.71 13.58 -17.35
N ASP A 370 -29.88 12.37 -16.78
CA ASP A 370 -31.17 11.84 -16.35
C ASP A 370 -31.29 12.08 -14.85
N TYR A 371 -32.10 13.02 -14.45
CA TYR A 371 -32.27 13.43 -13.07
C TYR A 371 -33.72 13.31 -12.58
N LYS A 372 -33.92 13.38 -11.28
CA LYS A 372 -35.26 13.32 -10.67
C LYS A 372 -35.70 14.71 -10.23
N LYS A 373 -36.86 15.14 -10.74
CA LYS A 373 -37.52 16.38 -10.30
C LYS A 373 -38.38 16.13 -9.07
N ARG A 374 -38.51 17.15 -8.26
CA ARG A 374 -39.43 17.15 -7.14
C ARG A 374 -40.64 18.01 -7.51
N ILE A 375 -41.82 17.44 -7.56
CA ILE A 375 -43.06 18.14 -7.85
C ILE A 375 -43.93 18.10 -6.60
N LYS A 376 -44.49 19.27 -6.24
CA LYS A 376 -45.43 19.41 -5.17
C LYS A 376 -46.82 18.99 -5.67
N ASN A 377 -47.47 18.06 -4.97
CA ASN A 377 -48.86 17.66 -5.29
C ASN A 377 -49.86 18.67 -4.73
N ASN A 378 -51.11 18.64 -5.22
CA ASN A 378 -52.21 19.53 -4.76
C ASN A 378 -52.47 19.44 -3.23
N ASN A 379 -52.04 18.38 -2.60
CA ASN A 379 -52.13 18.17 -1.14
C ASN A 379 -50.90 18.67 -0.38
N ASN A 380 -50.04 19.47 -0.98
CA ASN A 380 -48.74 19.91 -0.42
C ASN A 380 -47.72 18.80 -0.16
N GLU A 381 -47.93 17.57 -0.66
CA GLU A 381 -46.97 16.47 -0.58
C GLU A 381 -46.01 16.53 -1.76
N TYR A 382 -44.74 16.25 -1.50
CA TYR A 382 -43.72 16.18 -2.54
C TYR A 382 -43.66 14.78 -3.14
N ARG A 383 -43.78 14.72 -4.48
CA ARG A 383 -43.58 13.53 -5.25
C ARG A 383 -42.32 13.64 -6.12
N THR A 384 -41.48 12.63 -6.11
CA THR A 384 -40.33 12.56 -7.01
C THR A 384 -40.76 12.00 -8.35
N THR A 385 -40.53 12.72 -9.42
CA THR A 385 -40.78 12.27 -10.80
C THR A 385 -39.48 12.32 -11.59
N ARG A 386 -39.43 11.54 -12.68
CA ARG A 386 -38.30 11.61 -13.60
C ARG A 386 -38.37 12.97 -14.30
N GLY A 387 -37.23 13.70 -14.31
CA GLY A 387 -37.05 14.90 -15.11
C GLY A 387 -36.91 14.55 -16.59
N ASP A 388 -37.00 15.58 -17.45
CA ASP A 388 -36.63 15.43 -18.84
C ASP A 388 -35.10 15.28 -18.96
N ASN A 389 -34.65 14.47 -19.94
CA ASN A 389 -33.23 14.40 -20.23
C ASN A 389 -32.74 15.78 -20.69
N THR A 390 -31.80 16.34 -20.00
CA THR A 390 -31.30 17.70 -20.29
C THR A 390 -29.79 17.71 -20.45
N VAL A 391 -29.31 18.75 -21.13
CA VAL A 391 -27.87 18.95 -21.30
C VAL A 391 -27.27 19.45 -19.99
N LEU A 392 -26.19 18.82 -19.58
CA LEU A 392 -25.33 19.22 -18.47
C LEU A 392 -24.02 19.75 -19.04
N VAL A 393 -23.61 20.93 -18.63
CA VAL A 393 -22.28 21.49 -18.91
C VAL A 393 -21.77 22.12 -17.61
N GLY A 394 -20.53 21.85 -17.27
CA GLY A 394 -19.95 22.42 -16.07
C GLY A 394 -18.46 22.17 -15.90
N GLY A 395 -17.96 22.63 -14.79
CA GLY A 395 -16.59 22.43 -14.37
C GLY A 395 -16.45 22.57 -12.87
N ALA A 396 -15.37 21.99 -12.36
CA ALA A 396 -15.01 22.04 -10.95
C ALA A 396 -13.54 22.39 -10.78
N GLY A 397 -13.21 23.01 -9.66
CA GLY A 397 -11.84 23.32 -9.28
C GLY A 397 -11.61 23.16 -7.79
N ALA A 398 -10.39 22.80 -7.42
CA ALA A 398 -9.97 22.74 -6.03
C ALA A 398 -8.52 23.19 -5.87
N ILE A 399 -8.27 23.89 -4.77
CA ILE A 399 -6.92 24.32 -4.39
C ILE A 399 -6.74 24.13 -2.88
N THR A 400 -5.57 23.68 -2.50
CA THR A 400 -5.16 23.59 -1.09
C THR A 400 -4.11 24.67 -0.84
N LEU A 401 -4.40 25.57 0.07
CA LEU A 401 -3.53 26.68 0.45
C LEU A 401 -2.88 26.40 1.81
N GLY A 402 -1.61 26.71 1.94
CA GLY A 402 -0.88 26.62 3.22
C GLY A 402 -1.15 27.79 4.18
N VAL A 403 -2.43 28.21 4.29
CA VAL A 403 -2.85 29.27 5.20
C VAL A 403 -3.38 28.64 6.49
N PHE A 404 -2.98 29.16 7.65
CA PHE A 404 -3.17 28.53 8.97
C PHE A 404 -2.56 27.11 8.97
N SER A 405 -3.27 26.11 9.51
CA SER A 405 -2.87 24.70 9.43
C SER A 405 -3.34 24.01 8.13
N GLY A 406 -4.01 24.74 7.25
CA GLY A 406 -4.45 24.28 5.93
C GLY A 406 -5.85 24.76 5.55
N LEU A 407 -5.98 25.29 4.35
CA LEU A 407 -7.25 25.70 3.75
C LEU A 407 -7.45 24.94 2.43
N ASN A 408 -8.48 24.10 2.37
CA ASN A 408 -8.92 23.44 1.14
C ASN A 408 -10.16 24.13 0.62
N LEU A 409 -10.07 24.67 -0.59
CA LEU A 409 -11.19 25.31 -1.30
C LEU A 409 -11.56 24.46 -2.50
N GLN A 410 -12.83 24.12 -2.63
CA GLN A 410 -13.41 23.41 -3.77
C GLN A 410 -14.61 24.18 -4.27
N GLY A 411 -14.81 24.18 -5.59
CA GLY A 411 -15.98 24.79 -6.19
C GLY A 411 -16.37 24.09 -7.47
N SER A 412 -17.68 24.06 -7.77
CA SER A 412 -18.22 23.61 -9.04
C SER A 412 -19.26 24.59 -9.55
N ALA A 413 -19.26 24.80 -10.85
CA ALA A 413 -20.28 25.60 -11.55
C ALA A 413 -20.81 24.75 -12.69
N TYR A 414 -22.13 24.61 -12.78
CA TYR A 414 -22.75 23.80 -13.81
C TYR A 414 -24.16 24.31 -14.17
N ILE A 415 -24.59 23.92 -15.36
CA ILE A 415 -25.89 24.27 -15.90
C ILE A 415 -26.59 22.98 -16.32
N PHE A 416 -27.83 22.82 -15.89
CA PHE A 416 -28.74 21.77 -16.34
C PHE A 416 -30.16 22.30 -16.33
N ASP A 417 -30.99 21.86 -17.24
CA ASP A 417 -32.41 22.31 -17.38
C ASP A 417 -32.58 23.84 -17.29
N ASN A 418 -31.69 24.59 -17.94
CA ASN A 418 -31.61 26.07 -17.91
C ASN A 418 -31.36 26.70 -16.52
N VAL A 419 -31.05 25.88 -15.52
CA VAL A 419 -30.69 26.33 -14.18
C VAL A 419 -29.17 26.33 -14.02
N ALA A 420 -28.61 27.49 -13.74
CA ALA A 420 -27.20 27.59 -13.38
C ALA A 420 -27.04 27.39 -11.87
N VAL A 421 -26.10 26.55 -11.48
CA VAL A 421 -25.79 26.20 -10.08
C VAL A 421 -24.33 26.49 -9.81
N LEU A 422 -24.06 27.10 -8.66
CA LEU A 422 -22.74 27.27 -8.08
C LEU A 422 -22.69 26.58 -6.74
N GLU A 423 -21.75 25.68 -6.56
CA GLU A 423 -21.47 25.01 -5.26
C GLU A 423 -20.05 25.31 -4.83
N THR A 424 -19.86 25.54 -3.54
CA THR A 424 -18.55 25.71 -2.93
C THR A 424 -18.44 24.87 -1.67
N ASN A 425 -17.25 24.38 -1.41
CA ASN A 425 -16.91 23.69 -0.17
C ASN A 425 -15.55 24.18 0.29
N SER A 426 -15.49 24.74 1.48
CA SER A 426 -14.27 25.16 2.13
C SER A 426 -14.04 24.34 3.39
N HIS A 427 -12.86 23.82 3.55
CA HIS A 427 -12.41 23.16 4.78
C HIS A 427 -11.18 23.88 5.31
N LEU A 428 -11.31 24.44 6.49
CA LEU A 428 -10.27 25.24 7.14
C LEU A 428 -9.83 24.53 8.43
N GLN A 429 -8.58 24.14 8.49
CA GLN A 429 -7.92 23.73 9.71
C GLN A 429 -7.29 24.99 10.37
N LEU A 430 -7.98 25.54 11.38
CA LEU A 430 -7.52 26.75 12.06
C LEU A 430 -6.32 26.47 12.96
N THR A 431 -6.39 25.39 13.71
CA THR A 431 -5.33 24.88 14.57
C THR A 431 -5.32 23.35 14.49
N ASP A 432 -4.36 22.69 15.13
CA ASP A 432 -4.32 21.22 15.17
C ASP A 432 -5.56 20.60 15.80
N THR A 433 -6.28 21.38 16.61
CA THR A 433 -7.45 20.93 17.37
C THR A 433 -8.77 21.48 16.85
N LEU A 434 -8.77 22.55 16.06
CA LEU A 434 -9.99 23.21 15.57
C LEU A 434 -10.07 23.19 14.04
N SER A 435 -11.09 22.52 13.53
CA SER A 435 -11.42 22.49 12.11
C SER A 435 -12.85 23.00 11.85
N THR A 436 -13.02 23.68 10.72
CA THR A 436 -14.32 24.14 10.27
C THR A 436 -14.53 23.79 8.81
N SER A 437 -15.76 23.51 8.41
CA SER A 437 -16.13 23.38 7.02
C SER A 437 -17.39 24.18 6.71
N TRP A 438 -17.43 24.74 5.52
CA TRP A 438 -18.58 25.46 5.00
C TRP A 438 -18.85 25.01 3.59
N GLN A 439 -20.08 24.54 3.34
CA GLN A 439 -20.60 24.21 2.02
C GLN A 439 -21.74 25.15 1.67
N ALA A 440 -21.73 25.66 0.46
CA ALA A 440 -22.79 26.51 -0.03
C ALA A 440 -23.19 26.10 -1.44
N LEU A 441 -24.50 26.10 -1.71
CA LEU A 441 -25.09 25.91 -3.02
C LEU A 441 -26.00 27.12 -3.30
N ILE A 442 -25.88 27.67 -4.48
CA ILE A 442 -26.74 28.77 -4.97
C ILE A 442 -27.14 28.42 -6.41
N ALA A 443 -28.44 28.49 -6.68
CA ALA A 443 -29.00 28.30 -8.02
C ALA A 443 -29.69 29.54 -8.52
N LYS A 444 -29.70 29.71 -9.85
CA LYS A 444 -30.22 30.94 -10.51
C LYS A 444 -31.71 31.21 -10.20
N GLU A 445 -32.52 30.18 -10.02
CA GLU A 445 -33.95 30.30 -9.68
C GLU A 445 -34.21 30.70 -8.22
N GLY A 446 -33.16 30.84 -7.41
CA GLY A 446 -33.21 31.28 -6.03
C GLY A 446 -33.14 30.17 -4.98
N SER A 447 -32.96 28.90 -5.40
CA SER A 447 -32.61 27.82 -4.47
C SER A 447 -31.24 28.05 -3.87
N ASN A 448 -31.13 27.87 -2.56
CA ASN A 448 -29.86 27.95 -1.88
C ASN A 448 -29.79 26.96 -0.72
N ARG A 449 -28.57 26.47 -0.40
CA ARG A 449 -28.30 25.62 0.75
C ARG A 449 -26.95 25.99 1.34
N ASN A 450 -26.90 26.08 2.66
CA ASN A 450 -25.68 26.34 3.41
C ASN A 450 -25.54 25.29 4.51
N ILE A 451 -24.36 24.69 4.62
CA ILE A 451 -24.01 23.78 5.69
C ILE A 451 -22.71 24.29 6.34
N PHE A 452 -22.76 24.49 7.62
CA PHE A 452 -21.60 24.87 8.42
C PHE A 452 -21.34 23.79 9.46
N THR A 453 -20.10 23.33 9.56
CA THR A 453 -19.66 22.36 10.58
C THR A 453 -18.40 22.88 11.26
N ALA A 454 -18.32 22.75 12.57
CA ALA A 454 -17.10 22.99 13.33
C ALA A 454 -16.84 21.84 14.28
N ASN A 455 -15.59 21.42 14.38
CA ASN A 455 -15.13 20.37 15.29
C ASN A 455 -13.96 20.91 16.09
N TYR A 456 -14.00 20.69 17.41
CA TYR A 456 -12.94 21.05 18.32
C TYR A 456 -12.49 19.81 19.10
N ALA A 457 -11.27 19.35 18.88
CA ALA A 457 -10.66 18.31 19.68
C ALA A 457 -10.10 18.89 20.98
N LEU A 458 -10.56 18.39 22.10
CA LEU A 458 -10.14 18.84 23.42
C LEU A 458 -8.69 18.39 23.71
N PRO A 459 -7.91 19.22 24.43
CA PRO A 459 -6.52 18.88 24.74
C PRO A 459 -6.38 17.54 25.47
N LYS A 460 -5.20 16.92 25.34
CA LYS A 460 -4.85 15.66 26.02
C LYS A 460 -5.82 14.49 25.75
N GLY A 461 -6.52 14.48 24.62
CA GLY A 461 -7.43 13.38 24.30
C GLY A 461 -8.69 13.32 25.16
N LEU A 462 -9.06 14.41 25.83
CA LEU A 462 -10.27 14.48 26.64
C LEU A 462 -11.55 14.27 25.85
N GLY A 463 -11.52 14.48 24.52
CA GLY A 463 -12.66 14.24 23.66
C GLY A 463 -12.82 15.31 22.57
N SER A 464 -14.07 15.52 22.14
CA SER A 464 -14.38 16.47 21.08
C SER A 464 -15.70 17.18 21.30
N LEU A 465 -15.80 18.38 20.77
CA LEU A 465 -17.03 19.15 20.63
C LEU A 465 -17.31 19.33 19.15
N TRP A 466 -18.55 19.24 18.75
CA TRP A 466 -18.94 19.48 17.36
C TRP A 466 -20.26 20.24 17.25
N VAL A 467 -20.40 21.02 16.21
CA VAL A 467 -21.62 21.72 15.84
C VAL A 467 -21.83 21.66 14.34
N ASN A 468 -23.05 21.43 13.94
CA ASN A 468 -23.49 21.45 12.54
C ASN A 468 -24.75 22.31 12.41
N ARG A 469 -24.79 23.15 11.36
CA ARG A 469 -25.93 23.96 11.00
C ARG A 469 -26.19 23.82 9.51
N GLU A 470 -27.36 23.36 9.14
CA GLU A 470 -27.80 23.26 7.76
C GLU A 470 -29.05 24.11 7.57
N LYS A 471 -29.04 24.90 6.50
CA LYS A 471 -30.20 25.66 6.06
C LYS A 471 -30.29 25.65 4.53
N GLY A 472 -31.34 25.08 4.00
CA GLY A 472 -31.64 25.00 2.59
C GLY A 472 -33.04 25.57 2.33
N ASN A 473 -33.14 26.54 1.44
CA ASN A 473 -34.38 27.06 0.91
C ASN A 473 -34.43 26.70 -0.58
N ILE A 474 -35.21 25.69 -0.89
CA ILE A 474 -35.21 25.04 -2.19
C ILE A 474 -36.54 25.35 -2.87
N LYS A 475 -36.50 25.86 -4.11
CA LYS A 475 -37.67 26.13 -4.93
C LYS A 475 -38.29 24.83 -5.45
N ASP A 476 -39.58 24.93 -5.82
CA ASP A 476 -40.28 23.83 -6.48
C ASP A 476 -39.56 23.48 -7.80
N ASP A 477 -39.64 22.24 -8.22
CA ASP A 477 -38.95 21.67 -9.39
C ASP A 477 -37.42 21.48 -9.28
N PHE A 478 -36.78 22.04 -8.27
CA PHE A 478 -35.35 21.76 -8.03
C PHE A 478 -35.15 20.39 -7.36
N PRO A 479 -34.16 19.59 -7.76
CA PRO A 479 -34.01 18.18 -7.32
C PRO A 479 -33.45 18.02 -5.91
N MET A 480 -33.81 18.85 -5.00
CA MET A 480 -33.42 18.80 -3.59
C MET A 480 -34.60 19.08 -2.66
N TYR A 481 -34.42 18.82 -1.38
CA TYR A 481 -35.39 19.11 -0.34
C TYR A 481 -34.92 20.28 0.51
N ASP A 482 -35.91 21.10 0.96
CA ASP A 482 -35.63 22.11 1.97
C ASP A 482 -35.06 21.46 3.23
N SER A 483 -34.19 22.16 3.90
CA SER A 483 -33.59 21.73 5.18
C SER A 483 -33.45 22.95 6.09
N ASP A 484 -33.76 22.77 7.36
CA ASP A 484 -33.49 23.78 8.39
C ASP A 484 -33.22 23.07 9.72
N ASN A 485 -32.01 22.61 9.89
CA ASN A 485 -31.62 21.83 11.05
C ASN A 485 -30.33 22.33 11.68
N TYR A 486 -30.19 22.09 12.96
CA TYR A 486 -28.94 22.21 13.65
C TYR A 486 -28.70 21.04 14.60
N SER A 487 -27.46 20.71 14.78
CA SER A 487 -27.05 19.70 15.72
C SER A 487 -25.74 20.09 16.39
N PHE A 488 -25.58 19.68 17.62
CA PHE A 488 -24.35 19.86 18.36
C PHE A 488 -24.19 18.73 19.38
N GLY A 489 -22.95 18.46 19.75
CA GLY A 489 -22.67 17.41 20.69
C GLY A 489 -21.25 17.43 21.21
N THR A 490 -21.02 16.52 22.13
CA THR A 490 -19.72 16.29 22.72
C THR A 490 -19.54 14.83 23.05
N THR A 491 -18.31 14.37 22.91
CA THR A 491 -17.87 13.09 23.47
C THR A 491 -16.67 13.38 24.36
N LEU A 492 -16.77 13.09 25.62
CA LEU A 492 -15.71 13.29 26.62
C LEU A 492 -15.22 11.94 27.11
N ASN A 493 -13.92 11.75 27.16
CA ASN A 493 -13.30 10.55 27.68
C ASN A 493 -12.49 10.90 28.94
N PHE A 494 -12.98 10.46 30.09
CA PHE A 494 -12.37 10.71 31.38
C PHE A 494 -11.39 9.62 31.82
N THR A 495 -11.26 8.51 31.05
CA THR A 495 -10.38 7.38 31.38
C THR A 495 -8.90 7.78 31.47
N GLN A 496 -8.50 8.87 30.80
CA GLN A 496 -7.15 9.42 30.93
C GLN A 496 -6.82 10.00 32.31
N PHE A 497 -7.85 10.38 33.10
CA PHE A 497 -7.67 10.87 34.48
C PHE A 497 -7.77 9.76 35.49
N TRP A 498 -8.65 8.80 35.21
CA TRP A 498 -8.86 7.62 36.02
C TRP A 498 -9.49 6.52 35.18
N GLU A 499 -8.86 5.35 35.17
CA GLU A 499 -9.21 4.22 34.32
C GLU A 499 -10.69 3.88 34.29
N TYR A 500 -11.38 4.06 35.44
CA TYR A 500 -12.81 3.77 35.59
C TYR A 500 -13.72 4.99 35.44
N ALA A 501 -13.17 6.14 35.06
CA ALA A 501 -13.98 7.37 34.97
C ALA A 501 -14.91 7.38 33.73
N GLY A 502 -14.73 6.47 32.81
CA GLY A 502 -15.63 6.26 31.69
C GLY A 502 -15.66 7.38 30.67
N SER A 503 -16.68 7.35 29.83
CA SER A 503 -16.92 8.32 28.77
C SER A 503 -18.34 8.87 28.85
N PHE A 504 -18.49 10.10 28.39
CA PHE A 504 -19.74 10.82 28.33
C PHE A 504 -19.98 11.30 26.90
N THR A 505 -21.16 11.02 26.38
CA THR A 505 -21.60 11.48 25.07
C THR A 505 -22.91 12.22 25.19
N TYR A 506 -22.98 13.40 24.58
CA TYR A 506 -24.18 14.18 24.47
C TYR A 506 -24.38 14.61 23.03
N SER A 507 -25.57 14.47 22.50
CA SER A 507 -25.95 15.02 21.21
C SER A 507 -27.36 15.58 21.23
N TYR A 508 -27.51 16.70 20.54
CA TYR A 508 -28.80 17.35 20.32
C TYR A 508 -28.95 17.67 18.84
N THR A 509 -30.07 17.28 18.27
CA THR A 509 -30.45 17.62 16.89
C THR A 509 -31.83 18.21 16.89
N LYS A 510 -32.05 19.27 16.14
CA LYS A 510 -33.36 19.88 15.94
C LYS A 510 -33.57 20.20 14.48
N ASP A 511 -34.67 19.68 13.95
CA ASP A 511 -35.23 20.12 12.67
C ASP A 511 -36.25 21.24 12.94
N LEU A 512 -35.96 22.43 12.46
CA LEU A 512 -36.77 23.62 12.65
C LEU A 512 -38.01 23.63 11.72
N ARG A 513 -37.93 22.87 10.63
CA ARG A 513 -38.98 22.77 9.65
C ARG A 513 -40.08 21.81 10.13
N ASP A 514 -39.67 20.57 10.39
CA ASP A 514 -40.59 19.53 10.82
C ASP A 514 -40.82 19.55 12.35
N LYS A 515 -40.19 20.52 13.04
CA LYS A 515 -40.22 20.74 14.48
C LYS A 515 -39.84 19.54 15.31
N ASN A 516 -39.16 18.56 14.68
CA ASN A 516 -38.65 17.36 15.33
C ASN A 516 -37.38 17.70 16.09
N ASN A 517 -37.21 17.08 17.24
CA ASN A 517 -35.92 17.15 17.94
C ASN A 517 -35.55 15.80 18.55
N ALA A 518 -34.26 15.57 18.61
CA ALA A 518 -33.66 14.42 19.26
C ALA A 518 -32.61 14.90 20.28
N ASN A 519 -32.68 14.33 21.46
CA ASN A 519 -31.73 14.60 22.52
C ASN A 519 -31.24 13.28 23.09
N ASN A 520 -29.93 13.04 22.98
CA ASN A 520 -29.31 11.82 23.44
C ASN A 520 -28.20 12.16 24.45
N PHE A 521 -28.28 11.52 25.60
CA PHE A 521 -27.30 11.59 26.65
C PHE A 521 -26.89 10.17 27.01
N GLU A 522 -25.60 9.88 27.03
CA GLU A 522 -25.07 8.59 27.43
C GLU A 522 -23.82 8.75 28.27
N TYR A 523 -23.73 7.99 29.34
CA TYR A 523 -22.52 7.77 30.11
C TYR A 523 -22.21 6.28 30.13
N ALA A 524 -20.97 5.92 29.79
CA ALA A 524 -20.50 4.54 29.77
C ALA A 524 -19.17 4.43 30.51
N THR A 525 -19.03 3.42 31.35
CA THR A 525 -17.80 3.14 32.09
C THR A 525 -17.57 1.65 32.28
N THR A 526 -16.33 1.26 32.39
CA THR A 526 -15.93 -0.07 32.84
C THR A 526 -15.72 -0.03 34.32
N LEU A 527 -16.60 -0.73 35.09
CA LEU A 527 -16.53 -0.77 36.56
C LEU A 527 -15.43 -1.73 37.02
N TYR A 528 -15.20 -2.78 36.26
CA TYR A 528 -14.17 -3.77 36.56
C TYR A 528 -13.69 -4.44 35.29
N THR A 529 -12.38 -4.65 35.16
CA THR A 529 -11.77 -5.53 34.18
C THR A 529 -10.65 -6.31 34.84
N GLY A 530 -10.62 -7.61 34.66
CA GLY A 530 -9.59 -8.44 35.25
C GLY A 530 -9.65 -9.89 34.78
N ARG A 531 -8.84 -10.73 35.39
CA ARG A 531 -8.67 -12.14 35.02
C ARG A 531 -9.98 -12.92 35.04
N TYR A 532 -10.93 -12.53 35.89
CA TYR A 532 -12.17 -13.24 36.11
C TYR A 532 -13.36 -12.67 35.35
N GLY A 533 -13.15 -11.64 34.54
CA GLY A 533 -14.21 -11.06 33.73
C GLY A 533 -14.17 -9.54 33.63
N SER A 534 -15.23 -8.98 33.10
CA SER A 534 -15.42 -7.54 32.98
C SER A 534 -16.84 -7.15 33.40
N MET A 535 -16.98 -5.96 33.95
CA MET A 535 -18.27 -5.37 34.29
C MET A 535 -18.30 -3.94 33.75
N SER A 536 -19.32 -3.61 32.98
CA SER A 536 -19.53 -2.27 32.45
C SER A 536 -20.90 -1.73 32.78
N LEU A 537 -20.98 -0.44 32.97
CA LEU A 537 -22.20 0.32 33.18
C LEU A 537 -22.40 1.28 32.02
N ARG A 538 -23.61 1.27 31.48
CA ARG A 538 -24.08 2.23 30.51
C ARG A 538 -25.41 2.81 31.01
N THR A 539 -25.52 4.12 31.02
CA THR A 539 -26.76 4.79 31.37
C THR A 539 -27.02 5.95 30.45
N GLY A 540 -28.23 6.15 30.08
CA GLY A 540 -28.58 7.17 29.14
C GLY A 540 -30.04 7.56 29.10
N ILE A 541 -30.29 8.64 28.37
CA ILE A 541 -31.62 9.16 28.11
C ILE A 541 -31.68 9.50 26.63
N GLN A 542 -32.63 8.90 25.92
CA GLN A 542 -32.94 9.24 24.53
C GLN A 542 -34.33 9.82 24.48
N ARG A 543 -34.45 11.05 23.99
CA ARG A 543 -35.73 11.76 23.84
C ARG A 543 -35.90 12.13 22.36
N TYR A 544 -36.99 11.68 21.78
CA TYR A 544 -37.43 12.06 20.46
C TYR A 544 -38.77 12.78 20.58
N HIS A 545 -38.89 13.94 19.99
CA HIS A 545 -40.12 14.68 19.91
C HIS A 545 -40.46 14.91 18.43
N TYR A 546 -41.70 14.59 18.07
CA TYR A 546 -42.26 14.77 16.75
C TYR A 546 -43.45 15.73 16.84
N ASP A 547 -43.61 16.64 15.83
CA ASP A 547 -44.60 17.71 15.89
C ASP A 547 -46.06 17.21 16.01
N ASN A 548 -46.38 16.02 15.48
CA ASN A 548 -47.70 15.44 15.41
C ASN A 548 -47.87 14.07 16.07
N GLN A 549 -46.94 13.66 16.90
CA GLN A 549 -46.94 12.37 17.58
C GLN A 549 -46.42 12.48 19.02
N ASP A 550 -46.89 11.60 19.89
CA ASP A 550 -46.32 11.51 21.22
C ASP A 550 -44.82 11.19 21.15
N GLY A 551 -44.03 12.08 21.73
CA GLY A 551 -42.57 11.89 21.78
C GLY A 551 -42.19 10.69 22.61
N THR A 552 -41.14 9.99 22.20
CA THR A 552 -40.56 8.91 23.01
C THR A 552 -39.54 9.46 24.00
N ASN A 553 -39.55 8.94 25.21
CA ASN A 553 -38.58 9.28 26.27
C ASN A 553 -38.06 7.99 26.90
N GLU A 554 -36.99 7.49 26.30
CA GLU A 554 -36.39 6.25 26.75
C GLU A 554 -35.23 6.57 27.71
N LYS A 555 -35.32 6.05 28.92
CA LYS A 555 -34.26 6.08 29.91
C LYS A 555 -33.76 4.66 30.07
N TYR A 556 -32.47 4.47 30.04
CA TYR A 556 -31.89 3.15 30.24
C TYR A 556 -30.73 3.18 31.23
N ILE A 557 -30.63 2.11 31.99
CA ILE A 557 -29.47 1.73 32.78
C ILE A 557 -29.16 0.30 32.41
N THR A 558 -28.01 0.06 31.84
CA THR A 558 -27.54 -1.27 31.45
C THR A 558 -26.30 -1.59 32.25
N LEU A 559 -26.33 -2.68 32.94
CA LEU A 559 -25.16 -3.25 33.62
C LEU A 559 -24.85 -4.57 32.94
N ASP A 560 -23.72 -4.64 32.30
CA ASP A 560 -23.23 -5.82 31.60
C ASP A 560 -22.11 -6.46 32.38
N PHE A 561 -22.24 -7.74 32.62
CA PHE A 561 -21.21 -8.58 33.24
C PHE A 561 -20.85 -9.70 32.29
N SER A 562 -19.57 -9.91 32.08
CA SER A 562 -19.02 -10.96 31.20
C SER A 562 -17.98 -11.77 31.96
N LEU A 563 -18.15 -13.07 32.00
CA LEU A 563 -17.27 -14.05 32.65
C LEU A 563 -16.71 -15.01 31.60
N PRO A 564 -15.43 -15.01 31.31
CA PRO A 564 -14.80 -16.01 30.44
C PRO A 564 -14.70 -17.34 31.21
N LEU A 565 -15.44 -18.34 30.75
CA LEU A 565 -15.42 -19.70 31.33
C LEU A 565 -14.30 -20.54 30.72
N ALA A 566 -14.02 -20.29 29.43
CA ALA A 566 -12.93 -20.88 28.66
C ALA A 566 -12.50 -19.88 27.56
N THR A 567 -11.43 -20.18 26.84
CA THR A 567 -10.98 -19.34 25.72
C THR A 567 -12.02 -19.19 24.59
N TRP A 568 -12.97 -20.13 24.53
CA TRP A 568 -14.01 -20.21 23.51
C TRP A 568 -15.44 -20.06 24.07
N LEU A 569 -15.62 -19.98 25.41
CA LEU A 569 -16.91 -19.96 26.09
C LEU A 569 -16.95 -18.83 27.12
N SER A 570 -17.99 -17.99 27.07
CA SER A 570 -18.25 -16.96 28.05
C SER A 570 -19.71 -16.98 28.49
N ALA A 571 -19.95 -16.62 29.75
CA ALA A 571 -21.27 -16.37 30.30
C ALA A 571 -21.40 -14.88 30.59
N GLY A 572 -22.57 -14.32 30.33
CA GLY A 572 -22.86 -12.92 30.56
C GLY A 572 -24.21 -12.74 31.26
N MET A 573 -24.33 -11.62 31.93
CA MET A 573 -25.62 -11.13 32.45
C MET A 573 -25.71 -9.66 32.12
N SER A 574 -26.84 -9.24 31.56
CA SER A 574 -27.14 -7.84 31.31
C SER A 574 -28.43 -7.44 32.02
N SER A 575 -28.39 -6.31 32.66
CA SER A 575 -29.61 -5.71 33.27
C SER A 575 -29.90 -4.40 32.55
N SER A 576 -31.10 -4.27 32.00
CA SER A 576 -31.55 -3.06 31.35
C SER A 576 -32.99 -2.73 31.77
N ASN A 577 -33.18 -1.53 32.31
CA ASN A 577 -34.49 -0.99 32.71
C ASN A 577 -35.30 -1.89 33.67
N GLY A 578 -34.61 -2.66 34.48
CA GLY A 578 -35.23 -3.60 35.41
C GLY A 578 -35.43 -5.01 34.84
N ASN A 579 -35.17 -5.24 33.58
CA ASN A 579 -35.13 -6.56 32.98
C ASN A 579 -33.74 -7.16 33.14
N LEU A 580 -33.67 -8.41 33.54
CA LEU A 580 -32.41 -9.15 33.69
C LEU A 580 -32.33 -10.24 32.63
N ARG A 581 -31.30 -10.21 31.82
CA ARG A 581 -31.05 -11.20 30.78
C ARG A 581 -29.75 -11.96 31.07
N GLY A 582 -29.83 -13.27 31.01
CA GLY A 582 -28.64 -14.13 31.02
C GLY A 582 -28.23 -14.51 29.60
N GLU A 583 -26.95 -14.59 29.35
CA GLU A 583 -26.37 -14.96 28.04
C GLU A 583 -25.26 -15.99 28.23
N LEU A 584 -25.22 -16.97 27.33
CA LEU A 584 -24.13 -17.89 27.16
C LEU A 584 -23.64 -17.79 25.72
N SER A 585 -22.36 -17.45 25.51
CA SER A 585 -21.80 -17.31 24.20
C SER A 585 -20.56 -18.17 24.04
N ALA A 586 -20.50 -18.85 22.90
CA ALA A 586 -19.35 -19.66 22.48
C ALA A 586 -18.84 -19.14 21.15
N SER A 587 -17.54 -18.89 21.06
CA SER A 587 -16.90 -18.48 19.81
C SER A 587 -15.53 -19.11 19.67
N LYS A 588 -15.16 -19.42 18.43
CA LYS A 588 -13.86 -20.01 18.11
C LYS A 588 -13.32 -19.42 16.82
N ASN A 589 -12.05 -19.06 16.85
CA ASN A 589 -11.27 -18.73 15.67
C ASN A 589 -10.54 -20.00 15.19
N PHE A 590 -10.51 -20.18 13.89
CA PHE A 590 -9.87 -21.31 13.24
C PHE A 590 -8.70 -20.77 12.40
N GLU A 591 -7.53 -21.34 12.60
CA GLU A 591 -6.36 -21.03 11.81
C GLU A 591 -6.32 -21.93 10.58
N ASN A 592 -5.93 -21.36 9.44
CA ASN A 592 -5.76 -22.05 8.16
C ASN A 592 -6.99 -22.85 7.67
N ALA A 593 -8.20 -22.45 8.05
CA ALA A 593 -9.44 -23.07 7.64
C ALA A 593 -10.30 -22.11 6.80
N PRO A 594 -11.13 -22.61 5.87
CA PRO A 594 -12.06 -21.78 5.11
C PRO A 594 -13.04 -20.99 5.99
N ILE A 595 -13.41 -21.54 7.13
CA ILE A 595 -14.14 -20.81 8.17
C ILE A 595 -13.10 -20.25 9.14
N THR A 596 -13.02 -18.94 9.20
CA THR A 596 -12.03 -18.24 10.04
C THR A 596 -12.53 -18.02 11.46
N SER A 597 -13.84 -17.90 11.64
CA SER A 597 -14.44 -17.71 12.95
C SER A 597 -15.90 -18.17 12.92
N ALA A 598 -16.35 -18.78 14.01
CA ALA A 598 -17.75 -19.09 14.23
C ALA A 598 -18.12 -18.86 15.69
N GLY A 599 -19.36 -18.43 15.93
CA GLY A 599 -19.88 -18.22 17.27
C GLY A 599 -21.38 -18.47 17.35
N LEU A 600 -21.80 -18.84 18.52
CA LEU A 600 -23.21 -19.05 18.91
C LEU A 600 -23.44 -18.38 20.26
N SER A 601 -24.48 -17.57 20.35
CA SER A 601 -24.95 -17.06 21.65
C SER A 601 -26.41 -17.40 21.86
N VAL A 602 -26.72 -17.68 23.10
CA VAL A 602 -28.07 -18.00 23.58
C VAL A 602 -28.33 -17.08 24.74
N SER A 603 -29.42 -16.35 24.71
CA SER A 603 -29.82 -15.51 25.83
C SER A 603 -31.29 -15.69 26.18
N THR A 604 -31.59 -15.53 27.43
CA THR A 604 -32.96 -15.62 27.93
C THR A 604 -33.22 -14.56 28.98
N LEU A 605 -34.47 -14.13 29.05
CA LEU A 605 -34.93 -13.20 30.08
C LEU A 605 -35.07 -13.96 31.39
N LEU A 606 -34.27 -13.60 32.40
CA LEU A 606 -34.29 -14.22 33.74
C LEU A 606 -35.27 -13.54 34.67
N HIS A 607 -35.50 -12.24 34.47
CA HIS A 607 -36.50 -11.45 35.21
C HIS A 607 -37.07 -10.39 34.27
N ASP A 608 -38.40 -10.33 34.22
CA ASP A 608 -39.13 -9.31 33.47
C ASP A 608 -39.93 -8.44 34.41
N LYS A 609 -39.74 -7.13 34.33
CA LYS A 609 -40.46 -6.15 35.14
C LYS A 609 -41.96 -6.12 34.82
N ASP A 610 -42.34 -6.39 33.58
CA ASP A 610 -43.71 -6.24 33.06
C ASP A 610 -44.45 -7.59 32.98
N GLY A 611 -43.78 -8.71 33.32
CA GLY A 611 -44.39 -10.03 33.44
C GLY A 611 -44.83 -10.66 32.12
N THR A 612 -44.19 -10.29 31.02
CA THR A 612 -44.41 -10.89 29.71
C THR A 612 -43.63 -12.21 29.57
N ASP A 613 -44.11 -13.11 28.68
CA ASP A 613 -43.57 -14.45 28.50
C ASP A 613 -42.04 -14.51 28.26
N SER A 614 -41.44 -15.62 28.65
CA SER A 614 -40.04 -15.92 28.54
C SER A 614 -39.50 -15.64 27.13
N ASP A 615 -38.68 -14.60 26.98
CA ASP A 615 -38.06 -14.21 25.73
C ASP A 615 -36.72 -14.93 25.60
N PHE A 616 -36.69 -15.93 24.72
CA PHE A 616 -35.50 -16.72 24.40
C PHE A 616 -34.96 -16.29 23.06
N SER A 617 -33.70 -15.86 23.03
CA SER A 617 -33.05 -15.49 21.78
C SER A 617 -31.81 -16.34 21.50
N VAL A 618 -31.62 -16.64 20.22
CA VAL A 618 -30.43 -17.35 19.71
C VAL A 618 -29.83 -16.54 18.59
N SER A 619 -28.54 -16.31 18.67
CA SER A 619 -27.79 -15.74 17.56
C SER A 619 -26.54 -16.56 17.23
N GLY A 620 -26.25 -16.71 15.96
CA GLY A 620 -25.07 -17.41 15.50
C GLY A 620 -24.44 -16.67 14.32
N TYR A 621 -23.14 -16.78 14.19
CA TYR A 621 -22.41 -16.28 13.04
C TYR A 621 -21.32 -17.23 12.60
N SER A 622 -20.99 -17.15 11.33
CA SER A 622 -19.82 -17.79 10.73
C SER A 622 -19.15 -16.82 9.77
N MET A 623 -17.86 -16.62 9.93
CA MET A 623 -17.03 -15.86 9.00
C MET A 623 -16.22 -16.85 8.17
N PHE A 624 -16.16 -16.60 6.88
CA PHE A 624 -15.37 -17.42 5.98
C PHE A 624 -14.43 -16.55 5.14
N ASP A 625 -13.24 -17.09 4.90
CA ASP A 625 -12.23 -16.53 4.02
C ASP A 625 -11.65 -17.66 3.19
N THR A 626 -11.98 -17.65 1.91
CA THR A 626 -11.57 -18.67 0.95
C THR A 626 -10.78 -18.02 -0.19
N LYS A 627 -10.15 -18.82 -1.00
CA LYS A 627 -9.50 -18.35 -2.23
C LYS A 627 -10.45 -17.58 -3.16
N TYR A 628 -11.76 -17.80 -3.06
CA TYR A 628 -12.74 -17.23 -3.99
C TYR A 628 -13.56 -16.11 -3.39
N SER A 629 -13.82 -16.16 -2.10
CA SER A 629 -14.76 -15.27 -1.43
C SER A 629 -14.47 -15.13 0.05
N THR A 630 -14.68 -13.93 0.56
CA THR A 630 -14.79 -13.66 2.01
C THR A 630 -16.20 -13.20 2.34
N GLY A 631 -16.68 -13.54 3.53
CA GLY A 631 -18.03 -13.13 3.90
C GLY A 631 -18.44 -13.59 5.30
N THR A 632 -19.71 -13.33 5.59
CA THR A 632 -20.33 -13.68 6.87
C THR A 632 -21.72 -14.25 6.66
N LEU A 633 -22.02 -15.26 7.44
CA LEU A 633 -23.40 -15.76 7.63
C LEU A 633 -23.79 -15.47 9.06
N THR A 634 -24.89 -14.76 9.26
CA THR A 634 -25.47 -14.54 10.59
C THR A 634 -26.91 -15.02 10.62
N MET A 635 -27.29 -15.62 11.72
CA MET A 635 -28.65 -16.02 12.03
C MET A 635 -29.00 -15.49 13.42
N ASN A 636 -30.10 -14.78 13.50
CA ASN A 636 -30.57 -14.21 14.77
C ASN A 636 -32.07 -14.47 14.94
N ARG A 637 -32.40 -15.15 15.99
CA ARG A 637 -33.77 -15.40 16.43
C ARG A 637 -33.99 -14.65 17.74
N PRO A 638 -34.41 -13.37 17.67
CA PRO A 638 -34.57 -12.55 18.88
C PRO A 638 -35.72 -12.99 19.78
N ASN A 639 -36.68 -13.70 19.21
CA ASN A 639 -37.83 -14.31 19.92
C ASN A 639 -38.41 -15.45 19.08
N ASP A 640 -39.44 -16.12 19.57
CA ASP A 640 -40.06 -17.28 18.91
C ASP A 640 -40.77 -16.95 17.59
N ASP A 641 -41.08 -15.69 17.34
CA ASP A 641 -41.83 -15.24 16.19
C ASP A 641 -41.01 -14.68 15.05
N ARG A 642 -39.70 -14.46 15.23
CA ARG A 642 -38.82 -13.82 14.23
C ARG A 642 -37.52 -14.59 14.03
N LEU A 643 -37.15 -14.72 12.76
CA LEU A 643 -35.85 -15.24 12.37
C LEU A 643 -35.25 -14.32 11.32
N ASN A 644 -34.09 -13.73 11.61
CA ASN A 644 -33.31 -12.94 10.70
C ASN A 644 -32.08 -13.73 10.23
N THR A 645 -31.92 -13.86 8.94
CA THR A 645 -30.74 -14.49 8.35
C THR A 645 -30.08 -13.51 7.40
N THR A 646 -28.77 -13.33 7.54
CA THR A 646 -27.98 -12.46 6.66
C THR A 646 -26.80 -13.24 6.13
N LEU A 647 -26.65 -13.27 4.83
CA LEU A 647 -25.48 -13.79 4.13
C LEU A 647 -24.86 -12.63 3.37
N THR A 648 -23.58 -12.40 3.60
CA THR A 648 -22.76 -11.50 2.78
C THR A 648 -21.59 -12.25 2.20
N ALA A 649 -21.26 -11.99 0.95
CA ALA A 649 -20.12 -12.57 0.29
C ALA A 649 -19.51 -11.55 -0.70
N ARG A 650 -18.20 -11.50 -0.77
CA ARG A 650 -17.47 -10.63 -1.69
C ARG A 650 -16.19 -11.31 -2.16
N GLY A 651 -15.72 -10.87 -3.30
CA GLY A 651 -14.47 -11.37 -3.87
C GLY A 651 -14.15 -10.69 -5.18
N SER A 652 -13.13 -11.18 -5.84
CA SER A 652 -12.68 -10.70 -7.15
C SER A 652 -12.19 -11.84 -8.04
N PHE A 653 -12.34 -11.62 -9.34
CA PHE A 653 -11.80 -12.46 -10.40
C PHE A 653 -10.86 -11.62 -11.26
N ALA A 654 -9.74 -12.20 -11.62
CA ALA A 654 -8.74 -11.58 -12.48
C ALA A 654 -8.52 -12.43 -13.74
N TYR A 655 -8.40 -11.75 -14.87
CA TYR A 655 -8.07 -12.34 -16.16
C TYR A 655 -6.93 -11.60 -16.82
N SER A 656 -5.94 -12.29 -17.33
CA SER A 656 -4.86 -11.72 -18.12
C SER A 656 -4.15 -12.83 -18.89
N ASP A 657 -3.89 -12.62 -20.17
CA ASP A 657 -3.12 -13.54 -21.03
C ASP A 657 -3.55 -15.01 -20.90
N MET A 658 -4.86 -15.27 -21.09
CA MET A 658 -5.49 -16.58 -20.94
C MET A 658 -5.38 -17.22 -19.54
N ASN A 659 -4.87 -16.48 -18.55
CA ASN A 659 -4.85 -16.93 -17.16
C ASN A 659 -6.03 -16.34 -16.41
N PHE A 660 -6.66 -17.19 -15.61
CA PHE A 660 -7.78 -16.82 -14.76
C PHE A 660 -7.46 -17.20 -13.31
N SER A 661 -7.74 -16.30 -12.38
CA SER A 661 -7.59 -16.55 -10.95
C SER A 661 -8.58 -15.73 -10.15
N ALA A 662 -8.81 -16.11 -8.90
CA ALA A 662 -9.74 -15.45 -8.00
C ALA A 662 -9.10 -15.13 -6.66
N SER A 663 -9.71 -14.18 -5.92
CA SER A 663 -9.35 -13.83 -4.57
C SER A 663 -10.58 -13.46 -3.75
N GLY A 664 -10.60 -13.82 -2.47
CA GLY A 664 -11.59 -13.33 -1.52
C GLY A 664 -11.44 -11.84 -1.19
N LYS A 665 -10.30 -11.24 -1.50
CA LYS A 665 -10.05 -9.79 -1.34
C LYS A 665 -10.47 -9.04 -2.59
N GLN A 666 -10.83 -7.77 -2.41
CA GLN A 666 -11.29 -6.91 -3.50
C GLN A 666 -10.28 -5.78 -3.72
N GLU A 667 -9.77 -5.72 -4.95
CA GLU A 667 -9.00 -4.61 -5.51
C GLU A 667 -9.27 -4.55 -7.00
N THR A 668 -8.88 -3.48 -7.64
CA THR A 668 -9.18 -3.26 -9.06
C THR A 668 -8.00 -3.47 -9.99
N SER A 669 -6.89 -3.95 -9.47
CA SER A 669 -5.71 -4.39 -10.22
C SER A 669 -4.99 -5.50 -9.48
N GLY A 670 -3.92 -6.06 -10.02
CA GLY A 670 -3.11 -7.03 -9.29
C GLY A 670 -2.16 -7.85 -10.13
N VAL A 671 -1.71 -8.96 -9.54
CA VAL A 671 -0.75 -9.88 -10.16
C VAL A 671 -1.27 -11.32 -10.06
N ILE A 672 -1.30 -12.04 -11.16
CA ILE A 672 -1.48 -13.49 -11.17
C ILE A 672 -0.10 -14.12 -11.12
N VAL A 673 0.19 -14.85 -10.05
CA VAL A 673 1.42 -15.64 -9.91
C VAL A 673 1.13 -17.10 -10.27
N LYS A 674 1.81 -17.59 -11.31
CA LYS A 674 1.69 -18.99 -11.78
C LYS A 674 2.73 -19.82 -11.05
N THR A 675 2.35 -20.40 -9.95
CA THR A 675 3.24 -21.18 -9.10
C THR A 675 3.40 -22.62 -9.57
N GLY A 676 2.34 -23.23 -10.10
CA GLY A 676 2.37 -24.64 -10.52
C GLY A 676 2.76 -25.58 -9.39
N ILE A 677 2.36 -25.26 -8.15
CA ILE A 677 2.67 -26.07 -6.96
C ILE A 677 1.69 -27.23 -6.91
N ASP A 678 2.23 -28.44 -6.81
CA ASP A 678 1.44 -29.65 -6.60
C ASP A 678 1.30 -29.97 -5.11
N GLY A 679 0.10 -30.45 -4.73
CA GLY A 679 -0.20 -30.81 -3.35
C GLY A 679 -0.40 -29.60 -2.43
N GLU A 680 0.01 -29.73 -1.18
CA GLU A 680 -0.21 -28.72 -0.10
C GLU A 680 0.96 -27.75 0.08
N GLY A 681 1.96 -27.80 -0.81
CA GLY A 681 3.11 -26.90 -0.77
C GLY A 681 2.70 -25.42 -0.88
N GLN A 682 3.45 -24.55 -0.22
CA GLN A 682 3.18 -23.11 -0.20
C GLN A 682 4.48 -22.32 -0.34
N ILE A 683 4.39 -21.20 -1.06
CA ILE A 683 5.41 -20.14 -1.07
C ILE A 683 4.79 -18.83 -0.63
N ALA A 684 5.60 -17.86 -0.31
CA ALA A 684 5.14 -16.52 0.04
C ALA A 684 5.53 -15.52 -1.05
N ALA A 685 4.66 -14.56 -1.32
CA ALA A 685 5.00 -13.35 -2.04
C ALA A 685 5.04 -12.19 -1.05
N ASN A 686 6.13 -11.44 -1.03
CA ASN A 686 6.24 -10.17 -0.35
C ASN A 686 6.02 -9.05 -1.39
N VAL A 687 4.99 -8.25 -1.17
CA VAL A 687 4.65 -7.12 -2.05
C VAL A 687 4.72 -5.85 -1.23
N ASN A 688 5.76 -5.05 -1.43
CA ASN A 688 5.99 -3.80 -0.68
C ASN A 688 5.85 -3.97 0.85
N GLY A 689 6.36 -5.10 1.40
CA GLY A 689 6.30 -5.41 2.83
C GLY A 689 5.06 -6.20 3.28
N GLN A 690 4.04 -6.35 2.43
CA GLN A 690 2.87 -7.18 2.71
C GLN A 690 3.08 -8.61 2.21
N ARG A 691 2.86 -9.59 3.08
CA ARG A 691 3.01 -11.01 2.77
C ARG A 691 1.71 -11.63 2.28
N PHE A 692 1.79 -12.39 1.19
CA PHE A 692 0.71 -13.22 0.63
C PHE A 692 1.19 -14.67 0.56
N VAL A 693 0.35 -15.59 0.99
CA VAL A 693 0.62 -17.03 0.86
C VAL A 693 0.07 -17.50 -0.48
N LEU A 694 0.88 -18.23 -1.22
CA LEU A 694 0.56 -18.75 -2.56
C LEU A 694 0.58 -20.28 -2.55
N SER A 695 -0.46 -20.89 -3.09
CA SER A 695 -0.61 -22.35 -3.15
C SER A 695 -1.27 -22.79 -4.47
N GLY A 696 -1.03 -24.04 -4.87
CA GLY A 696 -1.58 -24.58 -6.10
C GLY A 696 -1.03 -23.90 -7.35
N SER A 697 -1.77 -23.86 -8.46
CA SER A 697 -1.24 -23.46 -9.76
C SER A 697 -1.29 -21.97 -10.04
N ASN A 698 -2.41 -21.29 -9.76
CA ASN A 698 -2.61 -19.87 -10.07
C ASN A 698 -3.09 -19.13 -8.82
N ASN A 699 -2.44 -18.02 -8.52
CA ASN A 699 -2.77 -17.19 -7.37
C ASN A 699 -2.96 -15.74 -7.82
N PHE A 700 -4.11 -15.15 -7.51
CA PHE A 700 -4.33 -13.72 -7.71
C PHE A 700 -3.99 -12.95 -6.44
N ILE A 701 -3.04 -12.02 -6.56
CA ILE A 701 -2.69 -11.04 -5.53
C ILE A 701 -3.38 -9.74 -5.92
N PRO A 702 -4.51 -9.39 -5.28
CA PRO A 702 -5.18 -8.12 -5.54
C PRO A 702 -4.38 -6.96 -4.95
N LEU A 703 -4.19 -5.91 -5.76
CA LEU A 703 -3.40 -4.73 -5.44
C LEU A 703 -4.14 -3.48 -5.88
N SER A 704 -3.99 -2.40 -5.15
CA SER A 704 -4.59 -1.12 -5.49
C SER A 704 -4.00 -0.57 -6.80
N PRO A 705 -4.79 0.03 -7.67
CA PRO A 705 -4.30 0.66 -8.89
C PRO A 705 -3.55 1.97 -8.60
N TYR A 706 -2.92 2.52 -9.64
CA TYR A 706 -2.12 3.74 -9.60
C TYR A 706 -0.93 3.66 -8.63
N ALA A 707 -0.24 2.53 -8.64
CA ALA A 707 0.93 2.33 -7.80
C ALA A 707 1.97 1.42 -8.50
N GLU A 708 3.19 1.53 -8.01
CA GLU A 708 4.29 0.64 -8.36
C GLU A 708 4.51 -0.39 -7.26
N TYR A 709 4.72 -1.63 -7.64
CA TYR A 709 4.91 -2.74 -6.73
C TYR A 709 6.13 -3.57 -7.09
N LYS A 710 6.90 -3.94 -6.05
CA LYS A 710 7.93 -4.97 -6.12
C LYS A 710 7.34 -6.27 -5.55
N VAL A 711 7.18 -7.26 -6.39
CA VAL A 711 6.73 -8.60 -6.00
C VAL A 711 7.94 -9.49 -5.83
N GLU A 712 8.23 -9.92 -4.63
CA GLU A 712 9.35 -10.80 -4.30
C GLU A 712 8.84 -12.14 -3.77
N LEU A 713 9.28 -13.24 -4.38
CA LEU A 713 8.90 -14.60 -3.99
C LEU A 713 9.90 -15.16 -2.98
N LEU A 714 9.38 -15.77 -1.93
CA LEU A 714 10.13 -16.31 -0.81
C LEU A 714 9.58 -17.69 -0.44
N ASN A 715 10.40 -18.55 0.13
CA ASN A 715 9.91 -19.77 0.77
C ASN A 715 9.02 -19.41 1.96
N ASP A 716 7.89 -20.09 2.09
CA ASP A 716 7.04 -19.92 3.26
C ASP A 716 7.61 -20.71 4.44
N LYS A 717 7.82 -20.03 5.57
CA LYS A 717 8.33 -20.65 6.80
C LYS A 717 7.41 -21.74 7.37
N ASN A 718 6.13 -21.67 7.02
CA ASN A 718 5.10 -22.61 7.48
C ASN A 718 4.88 -23.75 6.48
N SER A 719 5.56 -23.74 5.32
CA SER A 719 5.51 -24.83 4.36
C SER A 719 6.46 -25.93 4.78
N GLU A 720 5.98 -27.14 4.75
CA GLU A 720 6.84 -28.34 4.94
C GLU A 720 7.70 -28.62 3.70
N ASP A 721 7.28 -28.10 2.54
CA ASP A 721 8.00 -28.25 1.28
C ASP A 721 9.00 -27.09 1.10
N SER A 722 10.16 -27.41 0.58
CA SER A 722 11.19 -26.44 0.17
C SER A 722 11.10 -26.20 -1.34
N PHE A 723 11.22 -24.95 -1.75
CA PHE A 723 11.21 -24.57 -3.15
C PHE A 723 12.51 -23.86 -3.52
N ASP A 724 13.12 -24.29 -4.62
CA ASP A 724 14.17 -23.53 -5.28
C ASP A 724 13.53 -22.62 -6.33
N ILE A 725 13.76 -21.32 -6.19
CA ILE A 725 13.28 -20.29 -7.13
C ILE A 725 14.44 -20.01 -8.10
N ALA A 726 14.52 -20.81 -9.15
CA ALA A 726 15.62 -20.76 -10.12
C ALA A 726 15.63 -19.46 -10.93
N SER A 727 14.45 -18.93 -11.27
CA SER A 727 14.31 -17.65 -11.97
C SER A 727 12.99 -16.96 -11.62
N GLY A 728 12.90 -15.66 -11.90
CA GLY A 728 11.67 -14.89 -11.65
C GLY A 728 11.40 -14.64 -10.16
N ARG A 729 12.42 -14.50 -9.35
CA ARG A 729 12.26 -14.25 -7.90
C ARG A 729 11.63 -12.88 -7.62
N VAL A 730 11.96 -11.89 -8.43
CA VAL A 730 11.49 -10.52 -8.28
C VAL A 730 10.86 -10.03 -9.58
N LYS A 731 9.72 -9.35 -9.47
CA LYS A 731 9.06 -8.66 -10.57
C LYS A 731 8.56 -7.29 -10.11
N ASN A 732 8.97 -6.25 -10.82
CA ASN A 732 8.43 -4.91 -10.63
C ASN A 732 7.27 -4.68 -11.59
N VAL A 733 6.19 -4.11 -11.09
CA VAL A 733 4.98 -3.83 -11.86
C VAL A 733 4.43 -2.45 -11.55
N VAL A 734 3.98 -1.75 -12.59
CA VAL A 734 3.22 -0.50 -12.50
C VAL A 734 1.80 -0.80 -12.94
N LEU A 735 0.83 -0.60 -12.05
CA LEU A 735 -0.55 -1.04 -12.23
C LEU A 735 -1.52 0.13 -12.31
N TYR A 736 -2.36 0.12 -13.34
CA TYR A 736 -3.53 0.96 -13.54
C TYR A 736 -4.81 0.16 -13.29
N PRO A 737 -6.00 0.79 -13.19
CA PRO A 737 -7.26 0.05 -13.01
C PRO A 737 -7.46 -1.02 -14.07
N GLY A 738 -7.84 -2.23 -13.66
CA GLY A 738 -8.04 -3.39 -14.52
C GLY A 738 -6.75 -4.11 -14.94
N ASN A 739 -5.56 -3.53 -14.68
CA ASN A 739 -4.30 -4.18 -15.01
C ASN A 739 -4.07 -5.42 -14.15
N VAL A 740 -3.73 -6.52 -14.80
CA VAL A 740 -3.33 -7.77 -14.16
C VAL A 740 -2.03 -8.25 -14.79
N ALA A 741 -0.94 -8.12 -14.08
CA ALA A 741 0.35 -8.64 -14.51
C ALA A 741 0.41 -10.16 -14.27
N VAL A 742 0.94 -10.90 -15.23
CA VAL A 742 1.21 -12.33 -15.05
C VAL A 742 2.66 -12.52 -14.66
N HIS A 743 2.91 -13.17 -13.54
CA HIS A 743 4.23 -13.53 -13.04
C HIS A 743 4.39 -15.05 -13.03
N GLN A 744 5.32 -15.56 -13.81
CA GLN A 744 5.57 -16.99 -13.94
C GLN A 744 7.02 -17.28 -13.53
N PRO A 745 7.28 -17.54 -12.23
CA PRO A 745 8.58 -17.95 -11.74
C PRO A 745 8.88 -19.39 -12.16
N GLU A 746 10.15 -19.73 -12.25
CA GLU A 746 10.58 -21.11 -12.36
C GLU A 746 10.80 -21.69 -10.95
N LEU A 747 9.82 -22.47 -10.52
CA LEU A 747 9.84 -23.10 -9.19
C LEU A 747 10.18 -24.57 -9.33
N LYS A 748 11.10 -25.06 -8.50
CA LYS A 748 11.41 -26.47 -8.35
C LYS A 748 11.04 -26.90 -6.92
N GLN A 749 10.14 -27.84 -6.80
CA GLN A 749 9.74 -28.39 -5.51
C GLN A 749 10.76 -29.43 -5.08
N MET A 750 11.53 -29.12 -4.06
CA MET A 750 12.70 -29.88 -3.64
C MET A 750 12.36 -30.83 -2.50
N VAL A 751 12.86 -32.06 -2.59
CA VAL A 751 12.84 -33.03 -1.51
C VAL A 751 14.26 -33.49 -1.29
N THR A 752 14.75 -33.39 -0.07
CA THR A 752 16.02 -33.98 0.31
C THR A 752 15.82 -35.47 0.55
N VAL A 753 16.37 -36.30 -0.33
CA VAL A 753 16.27 -37.74 -0.22
C VAL A 753 17.53 -38.31 0.41
N PHE A 754 17.32 -39.24 1.33
CA PHE A 754 18.33 -40.08 1.90
C PHE A 754 18.04 -41.49 1.44
N GLY A 755 19.09 -42.24 1.06
CA GLY A 755 18.93 -43.61 0.61
C GLY A 755 20.26 -44.35 0.65
N ARG A 756 20.21 -45.63 0.28
CA ARG A 756 21.38 -46.47 0.17
C ARG A 756 21.39 -47.17 -1.20
N MET A 757 22.51 -47.03 -1.91
CA MET A 757 22.69 -47.64 -3.22
C MET A 757 23.20 -49.04 -3.11
N LYS A 758 22.56 -49.98 -3.77
CA LYS A 758 22.93 -51.41 -3.86
C LYS A 758 22.94 -51.87 -5.31
N SER A 759 23.80 -52.82 -5.59
CA SER A 759 23.72 -53.56 -6.84
C SER A 759 22.67 -54.69 -6.72
N PRO A 760 22.22 -55.29 -7.85
CA PRO A 760 21.19 -56.35 -7.83
C PRO A 760 21.55 -57.57 -6.99
N ASP A 761 22.80 -57.82 -6.74
CA ASP A 761 23.29 -58.92 -5.88
C ASP A 761 23.29 -58.53 -4.37
N GLY A 762 22.85 -57.33 -4.02
CA GLY A 762 22.78 -56.83 -2.67
C GLY A 762 24.07 -56.19 -2.14
N THR A 763 25.11 -56.08 -2.96
CA THR A 763 26.39 -55.44 -2.58
C THR A 763 26.20 -53.93 -2.46
N LEU A 764 26.76 -53.33 -1.40
CA LEU A 764 26.73 -51.90 -1.17
C LEU A 764 27.67 -51.15 -2.13
N LEU A 765 27.16 -50.13 -2.79
CA LEU A 765 27.95 -49.33 -3.73
C LEU A 765 28.58 -48.14 -3.00
N ALA A 766 29.77 -48.36 -2.46
CA ALA A 766 30.55 -47.34 -1.76
C ALA A 766 31.30 -46.41 -2.73
N SER A 767 31.46 -45.15 -2.38
CA SER A 767 32.19 -44.13 -3.17
C SER A 767 31.71 -44.00 -4.60
N ALA A 768 30.46 -44.38 -4.84
CA ALA A 768 29.81 -44.23 -6.14
C ALA A 768 29.21 -42.82 -6.30
N GLN A 769 29.32 -42.25 -7.49
CA GLN A 769 28.77 -40.92 -7.76
C GLN A 769 27.29 -41.03 -8.13
N VAL A 770 26.42 -40.44 -7.33
CA VAL A 770 24.98 -40.30 -7.60
C VAL A 770 24.70 -38.91 -8.14
N ARG A 771 23.97 -38.85 -9.23
CA ARG A 771 23.67 -37.61 -9.92
C ARG A 771 22.19 -37.52 -10.29
N ASN A 772 21.67 -36.30 -10.32
CA ASN A 772 20.41 -35.92 -10.97
C ASN A 772 20.61 -34.66 -11.81
N HIS A 773 19.53 -34.09 -12.37
CA HIS A 773 19.59 -32.86 -13.17
C HIS A 773 19.93 -31.60 -12.37
N ILE A 774 19.88 -31.64 -11.03
CA ILE A 774 20.18 -30.52 -10.14
C ILE A 774 21.63 -30.57 -9.63
N GLY A 775 22.11 -31.74 -9.24
CA GLY A 775 23.38 -31.85 -8.60
C GLY A 775 23.94 -33.28 -8.54
N ARG A 776 25.00 -33.42 -7.80
CA ARG A 776 25.67 -34.70 -7.59
C ARG A 776 26.09 -34.84 -6.14
N THR A 777 26.10 -36.07 -5.67
CA THR A 777 26.64 -36.50 -4.37
C THR A 777 27.45 -37.77 -4.53
N GLN A 778 28.12 -38.21 -3.49
CA GLN A 778 28.86 -39.45 -3.47
C GLN A 778 28.36 -40.31 -2.31
N THR A 779 28.21 -41.60 -2.55
CA THR A 779 27.85 -42.54 -1.51
C THR A 779 29.02 -42.74 -0.54
N ASP A 780 28.72 -42.90 0.75
CA ASP A 780 29.69 -43.24 1.77
C ASP A 780 30.12 -44.73 1.72
N HIS A 781 30.92 -45.17 2.70
CA HIS A 781 31.40 -46.53 2.77
C HIS A 781 30.29 -47.57 3.05
N GLN A 782 29.09 -47.14 3.45
CA GLN A 782 27.90 -47.94 3.65
C GLN A 782 26.89 -47.79 2.48
N GLY A 783 27.31 -47.18 1.37
CA GLY A 783 26.49 -46.95 0.22
C GLY A 783 25.41 -45.90 0.44
N GLN A 784 25.42 -45.14 1.55
CA GLN A 784 24.42 -44.13 1.84
C GLN A 784 24.69 -42.83 1.07
N PHE A 785 23.66 -42.17 0.65
CA PHE A 785 23.71 -40.87 -0.02
C PHE A 785 22.61 -39.92 0.50
N ALA A 786 22.89 -38.63 0.37
CA ALA A 786 21.94 -37.59 0.60
C ALA A 786 21.98 -36.59 -0.59
N MET A 787 20.84 -36.25 -1.15
CA MET A 787 20.79 -35.25 -2.22
C MET A 787 19.39 -34.64 -2.36
N ASP A 788 19.35 -33.43 -2.89
CA ASP A 788 18.11 -32.76 -3.22
C ASP A 788 17.62 -33.22 -4.59
N VAL A 789 16.32 -33.51 -4.68
CA VAL A 789 15.65 -33.99 -5.89
C VAL A 789 14.40 -33.14 -6.18
N ASP A 790 14.23 -32.73 -7.42
CA ASP A 790 12.99 -32.08 -7.87
C ASP A 790 11.86 -33.11 -7.99
N LYS A 791 10.75 -32.92 -7.30
CA LYS A 791 9.60 -33.82 -7.33
C LYS A 791 9.06 -34.08 -8.74
N ARG A 792 9.22 -33.14 -9.67
CA ARG A 792 8.77 -33.28 -11.06
C ARG A 792 9.66 -34.17 -11.90
N TYR A 793 10.91 -34.35 -11.47
CA TYR A 793 11.90 -35.19 -12.14
C TYR A 793 12.62 -36.08 -11.11
N PRO A 794 11.90 -37.06 -10.53
CA PRO A 794 12.36 -37.84 -9.40
C PRO A 794 13.34 -38.95 -9.82
N VAL A 795 14.29 -38.64 -10.70
CA VAL A 795 15.23 -39.62 -11.26
C VAL A 795 16.61 -39.32 -10.73
N ILE A 796 17.27 -40.34 -10.23
CA ILE A 796 18.68 -40.34 -9.88
C ILE A 796 19.43 -41.33 -10.75
N SER A 797 20.67 -41.02 -11.11
CA SER A 797 21.56 -41.88 -11.87
C SER A 797 22.84 -42.13 -11.12
N LEU A 798 23.34 -43.36 -11.23
CA LEU A 798 24.66 -43.75 -10.75
C LEU A 798 25.66 -43.60 -11.88
N GLN A 799 26.77 -42.93 -11.58
CA GLN A 799 27.91 -42.80 -12.51
C GLN A 799 29.17 -43.41 -11.91
N GLN A 800 29.93 -44.13 -12.74
CA GLN A 800 31.25 -44.61 -12.44
C GLN A 800 32.12 -44.39 -13.67
N ASP A 801 33.31 -43.82 -13.49
CA ASP A 801 34.26 -43.54 -14.58
C ASP A 801 33.61 -42.71 -15.72
N ASP A 802 32.81 -41.73 -15.38
CA ASP A 802 32.05 -40.88 -16.29
C ASP A 802 31.03 -41.58 -17.20
N LYS A 803 30.75 -42.84 -16.94
CA LYS A 803 29.67 -43.60 -17.60
C LYS A 803 28.49 -43.79 -16.66
N GLN A 804 27.32 -43.50 -17.17
CA GLN A 804 26.07 -43.80 -16.47
C GLN A 804 25.90 -45.32 -16.43
N ILE A 805 25.74 -45.85 -15.20
CA ILE A 805 25.59 -47.30 -14.99
C ILE A 805 24.14 -47.69 -14.88
N CYS A 806 23.34 -46.91 -14.15
CA CYS A 806 21.90 -47.16 -13.98
C CYS A 806 21.14 -45.88 -13.67
N GLU A 807 19.81 -45.92 -13.84
CA GLU A 807 18.85 -44.88 -13.40
C GLU A 807 17.82 -45.51 -12.49
N ALA A 808 17.40 -44.79 -11.49
CA ALA A 808 16.31 -45.15 -10.61
C ALA A 808 15.30 -43.99 -10.51
N GLU A 809 14.04 -44.32 -10.69
CA GLU A 809 12.93 -43.38 -10.46
C GLU A 809 12.48 -43.55 -9.02
N LEU A 810 12.38 -42.44 -8.28
CA LEU A 810 11.99 -42.43 -6.87
C LEU A 810 10.49 -42.05 -6.76
N ASP A 811 9.76 -42.74 -5.91
CA ASP A 811 8.41 -42.34 -5.57
C ASP A 811 8.43 -41.20 -4.52
N LEU A 812 8.32 -39.98 -5.00
CA LEU A 812 8.26 -38.78 -4.17
C LEU A 812 6.83 -38.20 -4.07
N SER A 813 5.82 -38.92 -4.51
CA SER A 813 4.43 -38.41 -4.56
C SER A 813 3.91 -37.94 -3.21
N SER A 814 4.22 -38.65 -2.14
CA SER A 814 3.85 -38.33 -0.76
C SER A 814 4.96 -37.67 0.04
N ALA A 815 6.15 -37.48 -0.56
CA ALA A 815 7.30 -36.94 0.16
C ALA A 815 7.17 -35.45 0.44
N ARG A 816 7.55 -35.02 1.63
CA ARG A 816 7.65 -33.63 2.04
C ARG A 816 8.97 -33.37 2.76
N GLY A 817 9.66 -32.31 2.38
CA GLY A 817 10.90 -31.85 2.98
C GLY A 817 12.03 -32.91 2.88
N VAL A 818 11.99 -33.94 3.71
CA VAL A 818 13.01 -34.96 3.80
C VAL A 818 12.40 -36.37 3.73
N LEU A 819 12.97 -37.24 2.91
CA LEU A 819 12.48 -38.61 2.76
C LEU A 819 13.64 -39.63 2.79
N TRP A 820 13.47 -40.70 3.55
CA TRP A 820 14.27 -41.88 3.42
C TRP A 820 13.69 -42.84 2.38
N VAL A 821 14.37 -42.99 1.21
CA VAL A 821 13.88 -43.81 0.08
C VAL A 821 14.27 -45.28 0.18
N GLY A 822 14.96 -45.65 1.24
CA GLY A 822 15.38 -47.01 1.46
C GLY A 822 16.58 -47.47 0.60
N ASP A 823 16.57 -48.73 0.23
CA ASP A 823 17.60 -49.34 -0.64
C ASP A 823 17.23 -49.11 -2.10
N VAL A 824 18.03 -48.34 -2.81
CA VAL A 824 17.88 -48.09 -4.25
C VAL A 824 18.75 -49.13 -4.98
N ILE A 825 18.10 -50.00 -5.73
CA ILE A 825 18.78 -51.06 -6.48
C ILE A 825 19.20 -50.47 -7.85
N CYS A 826 20.51 -50.51 -8.09
CA CYS A 826 21.09 -50.13 -9.37
C CYS A 826 21.21 -51.32 -10.30
N ASP A 827 20.29 -51.49 -11.22
CA ASP A 827 20.34 -52.55 -12.25
C ASP A 827 20.88 -51.99 -13.57
N PRO A 828 22.05 -52.42 -14.04
CA PRO A 828 22.61 -51.98 -15.33
C PRO A 828 21.74 -52.29 -16.54
N GLN A 829 20.73 -53.17 -16.41
CA GLN A 829 19.81 -53.53 -17.50
C GLN A 829 18.58 -52.59 -17.59
N THR A 830 18.35 -51.76 -16.62
CA THR A 830 17.27 -50.74 -16.65
C THR A 830 17.71 -49.44 -17.34
N THR A 831 18.31 -49.55 -18.53
CA THR A 831 18.50 -48.38 -19.36
C THR A 831 17.13 -48.06 -20.02
N LEU A 832 16.43 -47.04 -19.50
CA LEU A 832 15.15 -46.60 -20.05
C LEU A 832 15.29 -46.32 -21.53
N VAL A 833 14.54 -47.06 -22.31
CA VAL A 833 14.28 -46.81 -23.73
C VAL A 833 13.80 -45.36 -23.91
N ASN A 834 14.51 -44.63 -24.74
CA ASN A 834 14.19 -43.29 -25.22
C ASN A 834 12.69 -43.01 -25.22
N ARG A 835 12.29 -42.03 -24.40
CA ARG A 835 11.10 -41.23 -24.67
C ARG A 835 11.52 -40.06 -25.55
N ASN A 836 11.22 -40.18 -26.85
CA ASN A 836 11.18 -39.02 -27.77
C ASN A 836 10.15 -38.01 -27.38
#